data_e09f3576bda0dc7a2cae7db8bfb20011
#
_entry.id   e09f3576bda0dc7a2cae7db8bfb20011
#
_cell.length_a   1.000
_cell.length_b   1.000
_cell.length_c   1.000
_cell.angle_alpha   90.00
_cell.angle_beta   90.00
_cell.angle_gamma   90.00
#
_symmetry.space_group_name_H-M   'P 1'
#
loop_
_entity.id
_entity.type
_entity.pdbx_description
1 polymer ?
#
loop_
_entity_poly.entity_id
_entity_poly.type
_entity_poly.pdbx_seq_one_letter_code
_entity_poly.pdbx_strand_id
1 'polypeptide(L)'
;MKKILLVAFVLTMSWHLNAQLNIDSLSHINYQQLHGADLNDVWGYEDEMGNEYAIVGTSKGTSILDITNPTAPVEVFWHPGTESIWRDPCVYGDHAYVTTEANDGMLIIDLSPLPQSTNLPVSVYTGPAGQTWTSAHTCFCDSQGFAYIFGANRGNGGVIILNLNADPMQPVEVGVFDNWYCHDGYVRNDTMFLGHIYDGFFSIVDVTFKANPQLLATQVTPSLFTHNIWPSTSGQYVFTTDEVSGAYIAVYDISDLNAIHEVERIQNSPGAGVIPHNTHVKGDYLVTSYYSDGIVIHDCTNPENLVKVGEFDTYNGQTTGFDGCWGVYPFFTSGTIVAADITEGLFILGPTYSKGSYLKGNVTETGTNVPLGGVEVTLFNNPQPDNTNNSGDYITGIYHTGQANVLFEKVGYAPFSTTVNLVQGQEIVLDVQLTPLPPFNVQFNVTDASTGSPIFDAKIKLVHPLIVHQGATNALGEEQLTLFYQEPYEIYTGKWGYMPYCSSQTIDPSTGVINVLLQPGYGDDFELDLGWSINSTAQTGIWERGVPNATSSGSTVQADVPWDCGSSCYVTGNDANLHPDFDDVDQGNTVLVSPPMDLTGLTNPHFNYARGYYNFYGPQLVDDTLKILVSNGSQTVLMDQVVPPLGDSMQWEYKSIALNGLLPITSTMQISVVISDEDPDINITEAAFDEFYVTNYSVNGLVALQQEIKVFPNPAHTEVTFLGSFTNEDYAMFDGMGRCVQQGVCSEETLTLSVVDLEKGLYLLYIGDSRIRFIKD
;
A
#
# COMPACT_ATOMS: atom_id res chain seq x y z
N MET A 1 24.09 -53.84 -24.78
CA MET A 1 23.69 -53.49 -23.40
C MET A 1 23.36 -51.98 -23.40
N LYS A 2 22.08 -51.69 -23.54
CA LYS A 2 21.56 -50.30 -23.53
C LYS A 2 21.38 -49.88 -22.06
N LYS A 3 22.09 -48.85 -21.61
CA LYS A 3 21.84 -48.20 -20.31
C LYS A 3 20.67 -47.26 -20.47
N ILE A 4 19.56 -47.55 -19.82
CA ILE A 4 18.42 -46.64 -19.66
C ILE A 4 18.78 -45.70 -18.51
N LEU A 5 18.88 -44.41 -18.84
CA LEU A 5 19.04 -43.33 -17.85
C LEU A 5 17.62 -42.95 -17.36
N LEU A 6 17.34 -43.28 -16.10
CA LEU A 6 16.09 -42.88 -15.43
C LEU A 6 16.29 -41.43 -14.97
N VAL A 7 15.64 -40.47 -15.63
CA VAL A 7 15.57 -39.07 -15.16
C VAL A 7 14.41 -39.00 -14.17
N ALA A 8 14.76 -38.89 -12.88
CA ALA A 8 13.80 -38.59 -11.84
C ALA A 8 13.42 -37.11 -11.93
N PHE A 9 12.18 -36.83 -12.35
CA PHE A 9 11.56 -35.51 -12.24
C PHE A 9 11.24 -35.30 -10.75
N VAL A 10 12.03 -34.50 -10.06
CA VAL A 10 11.70 -33.99 -8.73
C VAL A 10 10.72 -32.85 -8.95
N LEU A 11 9.43 -33.11 -8.79
CA LEU A 11 8.44 -32.08 -8.55
C LEU A 11 8.76 -31.46 -7.20
N THR A 12 9.36 -30.27 -7.19
CA THR A 12 9.34 -29.40 -6.02
C THR A 12 7.93 -28.83 -5.90
N MET A 13 7.08 -29.47 -5.11
CA MET A 13 5.93 -28.78 -4.53
C MET A 13 6.52 -27.67 -3.66
N SER A 14 6.38 -26.43 -4.08
CA SER A 14 6.51 -25.28 -3.21
C SER A 14 5.33 -25.34 -2.23
N TRP A 15 5.60 -25.82 -1.04
CA TRP A 15 4.71 -25.61 0.10
C TRP A 15 4.85 -24.14 0.43
N HIS A 16 3.81 -23.37 0.19
CA HIS A 16 3.68 -22.07 0.83
C HIS A 16 3.55 -22.36 2.32
N LEU A 17 4.59 -22.05 3.09
CA LEU A 17 4.51 -22.02 4.54
C LEU A 17 3.70 -20.74 4.86
N ASN A 18 2.43 -20.90 5.18
CA ASN A 18 1.63 -19.81 5.73
C ASN A 18 2.34 -19.25 6.97
N ALA A 19 2.29 -17.94 7.15
CA ALA A 19 2.87 -17.31 8.33
C ALA A 19 2.21 -17.90 9.59
N GLN A 20 3.01 -18.41 10.51
CA GLN A 20 2.54 -18.96 11.77
C GLN A 20 3.48 -18.56 12.90
N LEU A 21 2.91 -17.87 13.90
CA LEU A 21 3.63 -17.45 15.10
C LEU A 21 2.73 -17.65 16.32
N ASN A 22 3.12 -18.55 17.23
CA ASN A 22 2.44 -18.78 18.53
C ASN A 22 0.93 -19.08 18.44
N ILE A 23 0.42 -19.53 17.30
CA ILE A 23 -0.97 -19.95 17.11
C ILE A 23 -0.99 -21.29 16.39
N ASP A 24 -1.59 -22.30 17.00
CA ASP A 24 -1.75 -23.63 16.42
C ASP A 24 -3.15 -23.79 15.84
N SER A 25 -3.29 -24.40 14.66
CA SER A 25 -4.58 -24.84 14.14
C SER A 25 -5.01 -26.12 14.85
N LEU A 26 -6.14 -26.07 15.54
CA LEU A 26 -6.73 -27.22 16.23
C LEU A 26 -7.68 -28.00 15.33
N SER A 27 -8.49 -27.29 14.55
CA SER A 27 -9.35 -27.85 13.50
C SER A 27 -9.78 -26.79 12.51
N HIS A 28 -10.32 -27.25 11.38
CA HIS A 28 -10.83 -26.42 10.30
C HIS A 28 -12.09 -27.02 9.69
N ILE A 29 -13.12 -26.21 9.45
CA ILE A 29 -14.40 -26.62 8.88
C ILE A 29 -14.66 -25.86 7.58
N ASN A 30 -14.71 -26.57 6.47
CA ASN A 30 -15.00 -26.00 5.16
C ASN A 30 -16.51 -25.83 4.96
N TYR A 31 -17.02 -24.61 4.99
CA TYR A 31 -18.43 -24.29 4.85
C TYR A 31 -18.95 -24.38 3.42
N GLN A 32 -18.11 -24.28 2.43
CA GLN A 32 -18.48 -24.58 1.04
C GLN A 32 -18.88 -26.05 0.88
N GLN A 33 -18.21 -26.97 1.60
CA GLN A 33 -18.61 -28.37 1.60
C GLN A 33 -19.82 -28.66 2.49
N LEU A 34 -20.00 -27.94 3.59
CA LEU A 34 -21.06 -28.18 4.55
C LEU A 34 -22.40 -27.61 4.08
N HIS A 35 -22.44 -26.35 3.61
CA HIS A 35 -23.65 -25.62 3.24
C HIS A 35 -23.58 -24.95 1.86
N GLY A 36 -22.43 -25.00 1.16
CA GLY A 36 -22.18 -24.25 -0.07
C GLY A 36 -22.27 -22.75 0.18
N ALA A 37 -21.72 -22.28 1.29
CA ALA A 37 -21.82 -20.91 1.78
C ALA A 37 -20.44 -20.36 2.13
N ASP A 38 -20.24 -19.06 1.89
CA ASP A 38 -19.13 -18.28 2.40
C ASP A 38 -19.41 -17.88 3.83
N LEU A 39 -18.38 -17.59 4.61
CA LEU A 39 -18.52 -17.10 5.98
C LEU A 39 -18.59 -15.58 6.02
N ASN A 40 -19.22 -15.10 7.09
CA ASN A 40 -19.25 -13.71 7.52
C ASN A 40 -18.61 -13.63 8.91
N ASP A 41 -19.25 -12.95 9.88
CA ASP A 41 -18.69 -12.82 11.21
C ASP A 41 -19.00 -14.03 12.12
N VAL A 42 -18.35 -14.08 13.28
CA VAL A 42 -18.46 -15.16 14.26
C VAL A 42 -18.50 -14.61 15.69
N TRP A 43 -19.31 -15.20 16.54
CA TRP A 43 -19.33 -14.92 17.97
C TRP A 43 -19.27 -16.22 18.78
N GLY A 44 -18.91 -16.12 20.06
CA GLY A 44 -18.85 -17.26 20.97
C GLY A 44 -19.99 -17.27 21.99
N TYR A 45 -20.39 -18.48 22.38
CA TYR A 45 -21.26 -18.73 23.51
C TYR A 45 -20.64 -19.81 24.41
N GLU A 46 -20.75 -19.66 25.72
CA GLU A 46 -20.31 -20.63 26.71
C GLU A 46 -21.50 -20.89 27.67
N ASP A 47 -21.91 -22.14 27.79
CA ASP A 47 -23.02 -22.52 28.69
C ASP A 47 -22.55 -22.63 30.15
N GLU A 48 -23.53 -22.76 31.08
CA GLU A 48 -23.25 -22.89 32.52
C GLU A 48 -22.40 -24.13 32.89
N MET A 49 -22.26 -25.11 32.00
CA MET A 49 -21.44 -26.32 32.20
C MET A 49 -20.04 -26.16 31.64
N GLY A 50 -19.74 -25.03 30.98
CA GLY A 50 -18.48 -24.74 30.35
C GLY A 50 -18.31 -25.38 28.96
N ASN A 51 -19.42 -25.76 28.31
CA ASN A 51 -19.39 -26.13 26.91
C ASN A 51 -19.30 -24.86 26.04
N GLU A 52 -18.43 -24.89 25.04
CA GLU A 52 -18.15 -23.75 24.17
C GLU A 52 -18.77 -23.94 22.78
N TYR A 53 -19.41 -22.91 22.28
CA TYR A 53 -20.10 -22.91 20.99
C TYR A 53 -19.69 -21.73 20.13
N ALA A 54 -19.39 -21.98 18.86
CA ALA A 54 -19.20 -20.93 17.83
C ALA A 54 -20.52 -20.67 17.12
N ILE A 55 -20.96 -19.42 17.12
CA ILE A 55 -22.13 -18.95 16.37
C ILE A 55 -21.60 -18.25 15.14
N VAL A 56 -21.87 -18.79 13.95
CA VAL A 56 -21.24 -18.42 12.68
C VAL A 56 -22.28 -17.83 11.75
N GLY A 57 -22.08 -16.59 11.34
CA GLY A 57 -22.77 -15.98 10.22
C GLY A 57 -22.24 -16.54 8.90
N THR A 58 -23.14 -16.86 7.99
CA THR A 58 -22.80 -17.34 6.65
C THR A 58 -23.64 -16.63 5.61
N SER A 59 -23.21 -16.67 4.36
CA SER A 59 -23.98 -16.08 3.24
C SER A 59 -25.39 -16.68 3.08
N LYS A 60 -25.67 -17.86 3.65
CA LYS A 60 -26.97 -18.58 3.48
C LYS A 60 -27.72 -18.88 4.76
N GLY A 61 -27.21 -18.44 5.91
CA GLY A 61 -27.87 -18.70 7.18
C GLY A 61 -26.93 -18.57 8.37
N THR A 62 -27.37 -19.06 9.52
CA THR A 62 -26.62 -19.04 10.78
C THR A 62 -26.35 -20.48 11.24
N SER A 63 -25.10 -20.79 11.54
CA SER A 63 -24.67 -22.09 12.05
C SER A 63 -24.23 -21.97 13.51
N ILE A 64 -24.46 -23.02 14.31
CA ILE A 64 -23.92 -23.13 15.67
C ILE A 64 -23.15 -24.45 15.77
N LEU A 65 -21.87 -24.37 16.16
CA LEU A 65 -21.02 -25.52 16.37
C LEU A 65 -20.67 -25.69 17.84
N ASP A 66 -20.80 -26.90 18.35
CA ASP A 66 -20.17 -27.31 19.61
C ASP A 66 -18.66 -27.49 19.36
N ILE A 67 -17.86 -26.65 19.98
CA ILE A 67 -16.39 -26.63 19.92
C ILE A 67 -15.76 -26.97 21.27
N THR A 68 -16.52 -27.51 22.23
CA THR A 68 -16.03 -27.96 23.55
C THR A 68 -14.86 -28.91 23.40
N ASN A 69 -14.87 -29.74 22.35
CA ASN A 69 -13.66 -30.43 21.87
C ASN A 69 -13.15 -29.71 20.60
N PRO A 70 -12.19 -28.79 20.74
CA PRO A 70 -11.76 -27.95 19.62
C PRO A 70 -11.09 -28.72 18.47
N THR A 71 -10.66 -29.97 18.66
CA THR A 71 -10.10 -30.82 17.63
C THR A 71 -11.15 -31.67 16.88
N ALA A 72 -12.41 -31.63 17.31
CA ALA A 72 -13.51 -32.39 16.70
C ALA A 72 -14.84 -31.60 16.87
N PRO A 73 -14.96 -30.42 16.25
CA PRO A 73 -16.18 -29.60 16.32
C PRO A 73 -17.36 -30.30 15.65
N VAL A 74 -18.56 -30.03 16.14
CA VAL A 74 -19.80 -30.62 15.62
C VAL A 74 -20.85 -29.55 15.42
N GLU A 75 -21.41 -29.43 14.22
CA GLU A 75 -22.57 -28.55 14.01
C GLU A 75 -23.79 -29.10 14.75
N VAL A 76 -24.35 -28.28 15.64
CA VAL A 76 -25.52 -28.63 16.47
C VAL A 76 -26.79 -27.93 16.01
N PHE A 77 -26.68 -26.86 15.23
CA PHE A 77 -27.83 -26.11 14.75
C PHE A 77 -27.51 -25.40 13.43
N TRP A 78 -28.51 -25.40 12.52
CA TRP A 78 -28.50 -24.62 11.31
C TRP A 78 -29.85 -23.94 11.09
N HIS A 79 -29.81 -22.62 10.86
CA HIS A 79 -31.00 -21.86 10.49
C HIS A 79 -30.77 -21.17 9.14
N PRO A 80 -31.48 -21.58 8.06
CA PRO A 80 -31.34 -20.97 6.75
C PRO A 80 -31.89 -19.52 6.76
N GLY A 81 -31.22 -18.62 6.02
CA GLY A 81 -31.62 -17.23 5.84
C GLY A 81 -31.56 -16.82 4.37
N THR A 82 -32.07 -15.63 4.07
CA THR A 82 -31.90 -15.01 2.77
C THR A 82 -30.40 -14.74 2.51
N GLU A 83 -29.95 -14.93 1.27
CA GLU A 83 -28.54 -14.75 0.91
C GLU A 83 -28.06 -13.32 1.21
N SER A 84 -26.96 -13.22 1.93
CA SER A 84 -26.31 -11.96 2.30
C SER A 84 -24.84 -12.20 2.63
N ILE A 85 -23.96 -11.32 2.17
CA ILE A 85 -22.55 -11.34 2.56
C ILE A 85 -22.31 -10.71 3.94
N TRP A 86 -23.32 -10.15 4.59
CA TRP A 86 -23.26 -9.57 5.93
C TRP A 86 -24.27 -10.27 6.85
N ARG A 87 -23.76 -11.00 7.84
CA ARG A 87 -24.55 -11.65 8.88
C ARG A 87 -23.72 -11.78 10.15
N ASP A 88 -24.12 -11.04 11.17
CA ASP A 88 -23.28 -10.71 12.30
C ASP A 88 -23.95 -11.10 13.62
N PRO A 89 -23.39 -12.03 14.41
CA PRO A 89 -23.93 -12.50 15.66
C PRO A 89 -23.37 -11.77 16.88
N CYS A 90 -24.22 -11.53 17.91
CA CYS A 90 -23.81 -11.23 19.27
C CYS A 90 -24.60 -12.06 20.28
N VAL A 91 -24.16 -12.13 21.54
CA VAL A 91 -24.79 -12.99 22.58
C VAL A 91 -25.03 -12.21 23.87
N TYR A 92 -26.19 -12.42 24.48
CA TYR A 92 -26.46 -12.02 25.85
C TYR A 92 -27.18 -13.17 26.62
N GLY A 93 -26.60 -13.59 27.75
CA GLY A 93 -27.07 -14.75 28.49
C GLY A 93 -27.12 -15.97 27.56
N ASP A 94 -28.25 -16.67 27.57
CA ASP A 94 -28.48 -17.85 26.73
C ASP A 94 -29.17 -17.52 25.40
N HIS A 95 -28.97 -16.33 24.83
CA HIS A 95 -29.61 -15.93 23.59
C HIS A 95 -28.60 -15.33 22.61
N ALA A 96 -28.65 -15.77 21.34
CA ALA A 96 -27.96 -15.17 20.25
C ALA A 96 -28.87 -14.23 19.47
N TYR A 97 -28.30 -13.10 19.07
CA TYR A 97 -28.92 -12.09 18.22
C TYR A 97 -28.08 -11.97 16.96
N VAL A 98 -28.72 -12.12 15.80
CA VAL A 98 -28.00 -12.16 14.51
C VAL A 98 -28.63 -11.13 13.59
N THR A 99 -27.87 -10.09 13.26
CA THR A 99 -28.24 -9.09 12.25
C THR A 99 -27.91 -9.57 10.86
N THR A 100 -28.48 -8.94 9.84
CA THR A 100 -28.16 -9.18 8.43
C THR A 100 -28.57 -8.00 7.58
N GLU A 101 -27.88 -7.76 6.48
CA GLU A 101 -28.31 -6.80 5.47
C GLU A 101 -29.30 -7.37 4.46
N ALA A 102 -29.58 -8.67 4.48
CA ALA A 102 -30.82 -9.20 3.91
C ALA A 102 -32.04 -8.59 4.64
N ASN A 103 -33.17 -8.45 3.98
CA ASN A 103 -34.37 -7.87 4.60
C ASN A 103 -35.15 -8.88 5.50
N ASP A 104 -34.41 -9.65 6.31
CA ASP A 104 -34.96 -10.71 7.17
C ASP A 104 -35.21 -10.25 8.61
N GLY A 105 -34.78 -9.02 9.00
CA GLY A 105 -34.77 -8.54 10.39
C GLY A 105 -33.64 -9.20 11.20
N MET A 106 -33.67 -9.03 12.53
CA MET A 106 -32.70 -9.65 13.45
C MET A 106 -33.25 -11.01 13.91
N LEU A 107 -32.53 -12.09 13.62
CA LEU A 107 -32.81 -13.43 14.11
C LEU A 107 -32.41 -13.50 15.59
N ILE A 108 -33.28 -14.07 16.44
CA ILE A 108 -33.01 -14.35 17.85
C ILE A 108 -33.13 -15.87 18.06
N ILE A 109 -32.10 -16.47 18.67
CA ILE A 109 -32.02 -17.91 18.94
C ILE A 109 -31.90 -18.13 20.44
N ASP A 110 -32.80 -18.91 21.03
CA ASP A 110 -32.70 -19.37 22.42
C ASP A 110 -31.71 -20.56 22.47
N LEU A 111 -30.56 -20.36 23.11
CA LEU A 111 -29.48 -21.35 23.27
C LEU A 111 -29.65 -22.21 24.53
N SER A 112 -30.55 -21.84 25.43
CA SER A 112 -30.74 -22.53 26.73
C SER A 112 -31.06 -24.03 26.64
N PRO A 113 -31.58 -24.60 25.51
CA PRO A 113 -31.75 -26.04 25.39
C PRO A 113 -30.42 -26.81 25.22
N LEU A 114 -29.32 -26.14 24.86
CA LEU A 114 -27.98 -26.78 24.69
C LEU A 114 -27.44 -27.22 26.06
N PRO A 115 -26.68 -28.32 26.12
CA PRO A 115 -26.42 -29.33 25.07
C PRO A 115 -27.52 -30.41 24.98
N GLN A 116 -28.55 -30.36 25.81
CA GLN A 116 -29.56 -31.43 25.91
C GLN A 116 -30.46 -31.55 24.69
N SER A 117 -30.64 -30.48 23.95
CA SER A 117 -31.41 -30.44 22.70
C SER A 117 -30.80 -29.48 21.70
N THR A 118 -30.74 -29.93 20.44
CA THR A 118 -30.37 -29.10 19.29
C THR A 118 -31.55 -28.48 18.56
N ASN A 119 -32.79 -28.68 19.09
CA ASN A 119 -33.99 -28.03 18.58
C ASN A 119 -34.17 -26.68 19.31
N LEU A 120 -33.51 -25.65 18.80
CA LEU A 120 -33.48 -24.32 19.40
C LEU A 120 -34.66 -23.46 18.95
N PRO A 121 -35.40 -22.83 19.91
CA PRO A 121 -36.41 -21.85 19.55
C PRO A 121 -35.82 -20.63 18.83
N VAL A 122 -36.56 -20.10 17.86
CA VAL A 122 -36.17 -18.89 17.13
C VAL A 122 -37.30 -17.88 17.05
N SER A 123 -36.98 -16.61 17.00
CA SER A 123 -37.87 -15.51 16.66
C SER A 123 -37.16 -14.50 15.75
N VAL A 124 -37.93 -13.61 15.14
CA VAL A 124 -37.39 -12.50 14.34
C VAL A 124 -37.90 -11.19 14.88
N TYR A 125 -37.00 -10.22 15.06
CA TYR A 125 -37.32 -8.89 15.51
C TYR A 125 -37.11 -7.87 14.41
N THR A 126 -38.11 -7.00 14.19
CA THR A 126 -38.05 -5.97 13.11
C THR A 126 -38.40 -4.57 13.64
N GLY A 127 -38.21 -4.32 14.93
CA GLY A 127 -38.56 -3.05 15.56
C GLY A 127 -40.05 -2.93 15.96
N PRO A 128 -40.42 -1.90 16.72
CA PRO A 128 -41.78 -1.66 17.15
C PRO A 128 -42.67 -1.15 16.00
N ALA A 129 -43.98 -1.33 16.13
CA ALA A 129 -44.95 -0.88 15.13
C ALA A 129 -44.79 0.63 14.82
N GLY A 130 -44.60 0.97 13.54
CA GLY A 130 -44.42 2.34 13.08
C GLY A 130 -42.96 2.83 13.12
N GLN A 131 -42.04 2.02 13.63
CA GLN A 131 -40.58 2.27 13.63
C GLN A 131 -39.82 1.00 13.25
N THR A 132 -40.33 0.30 12.25
CA THR A 132 -39.76 -0.98 11.79
C THR A 132 -38.47 -0.78 10.97
N TRP A 133 -37.61 -1.78 11.07
CA TRP A 133 -36.43 -1.98 10.24
C TRP A 133 -36.33 -3.47 9.89
N THR A 134 -35.66 -3.81 8.80
CA THR A 134 -35.55 -5.18 8.30
C THR A 134 -34.16 -5.59 7.97
N SER A 135 -33.22 -4.63 7.96
CA SER A 135 -31.82 -4.81 7.65
C SER A 135 -30.99 -4.04 8.67
N ALA A 136 -29.88 -4.61 9.12
CA ALA A 136 -28.90 -3.96 9.97
C ALA A 136 -27.52 -4.60 9.72
N HIS A 137 -26.47 -3.80 9.87
CA HIS A 137 -25.11 -4.25 9.60
C HIS A 137 -24.62 -5.17 10.71
N THR A 138 -24.35 -4.68 11.90
CA THR A 138 -23.83 -5.47 13.02
C THR A 138 -24.60 -5.23 14.33
N CYS A 139 -24.24 -5.96 15.39
CA CYS A 139 -24.81 -5.79 16.72
C CYS A 139 -23.79 -6.07 17.82
N PHE A 140 -23.99 -5.44 18.97
CA PHE A 140 -23.23 -5.70 20.19
C PHE A 140 -24.18 -5.84 21.39
N CYS A 141 -23.90 -6.79 22.29
CA CYS A 141 -24.66 -6.97 23.54
C CYS A 141 -23.77 -6.63 24.74
N ASP A 142 -24.27 -5.71 25.61
CA ASP A 142 -23.54 -5.37 26.83
C ASP A 142 -23.90 -6.32 28.00
N SER A 143 -23.07 -6.27 29.05
CA SER A 143 -23.28 -7.08 30.25
C SER A 143 -24.48 -6.69 31.10
N GLN A 144 -25.14 -5.56 30.79
CA GLN A 144 -26.30 -5.08 31.50
C GLN A 144 -27.63 -5.53 30.86
N GLY A 145 -27.58 -6.22 29.73
CA GLY A 145 -28.74 -6.75 29.01
C GLY A 145 -29.36 -5.76 28.04
N PHE A 146 -28.52 -5.01 27.38
CA PHE A 146 -28.91 -4.19 26.23
C PHE A 146 -28.19 -4.67 24.96
N ALA A 147 -28.93 -4.76 23.87
CA ALA A 147 -28.38 -4.92 22.54
C ALA A 147 -28.33 -3.57 21.81
N TYR A 148 -27.26 -3.33 21.13
CA TYR A 148 -27.02 -2.15 20.31
C TYR A 148 -26.93 -2.62 18.86
N ILE A 149 -27.82 -2.10 18.01
CA ILE A 149 -27.95 -2.49 16.61
C ILE A 149 -27.39 -1.35 15.77
N PHE A 150 -26.41 -1.63 14.94
CA PHE A 150 -25.70 -0.66 14.12
C PHE A 150 -26.10 -0.79 12.65
N GLY A 151 -26.11 0.31 11.91
CA GLY A 151 -26.34 0.32 10.47
C GLY A 151 -27.73 -0.17 10.04
N ALA A 152 -28.76 0.00 10.88
CA ALA A 152 -30.13 -0.41 10.52
C ALA A 152 -30.68 0.47 9.39
N ASN A 153 -31.52 -0.10 8.49
CA ASN A 153 -32.19 0.62 7.40
C ASN A 153 -33.31 1.55 7.88
N ARG A 154 -33.06 2.29 8.97
CA ARG A 154 -33.95 3.25 9.58
C ARG A 154 -33.18 4.51 10.01
N GLY A 155 -33.72 5.70 9.73
CA GLY A 155 -33.05 6.97 10.03
C GLY A 155 -31.79 7.15 9.17
N ASN A 156 -30.70 7.57 9.83
CA ASN A 156 -29.37 7.67 9.22
C ASN A 156 -28.56 6.34 9.32
N GLY A 157 -29.17 5.26 9.85
CA GLY A 157 -28.44 4.03 10.13
C GLY A 157 -27.55 4.11 11.38
N GLY A 158 -27.91 4.93 12.34
CA GLY A 158 -27.18 5.05 13.61
C GLY A 158 -27.39 3.85 14.53
N VAL A 159 -27.43 4.07 15.85
CA VAL A 159 -27.51 3.01 16.85
C VAL A 159 -28.96 2.90 17.40
N ILE A 160 -29.54 1.70 17.36
CA ILE A 160 -30.81 1.38 18.02
C ILE A 160 -30.49 0.59 19.29
N ILE A 161 -31.06 1.01 20.44
CA ILE A 161 -30.80 0.38 21.75
C ILE A 161 -32.00 -0.42 22.17
N LEU A 162 -31.83 -1.73 22.38
CA LEU A 162 -32.83 -2.69 22.76
C LEU A 162 -32.61 -3.17 24.20
N ASN A 163 -33.64 -3.22 25.02
CA ASN A 163 -33.63 -3.85 26.35
C ASN A 163 -34.05 -5.33 26.24
N LEU A 164 -33.17 -6.23 26.64
CA LEU A 164 -33.30 -7.68 26.56
C LEU A 164 -33.81 -8.29 27.90
N ASN A 165 -33.79 -7.52 29.01
CA ASN A 165 -33.97 -8.07 30.35
C ASN A 165 -35.40 -8.57 30.66
N ALA A 166 -36.40 -8.07 29.97
CA ALA A 166 -37.83 -8.43 30.25
C ALA A 166 -38.22 -9.71 29.49
N ASP A 167 -37.89 -9.78 28.24
CA ASP A 167 -38.11 -10.92 27.34
C ASP A 167 -37.05 -10.91 26.25
N PRO A 168 -35.99 -11.74 26.35
CA PRO A 168 -34.90 -11.78 25.36
C PRO A 168 -35.39 -12.12 23.95
N MET A 169 -36.48 -12.88 23.81
CA MET A 169 -37.08 -13.26 22.53
C MET A 169 -37.96 -12.17 21.91
N GLN A 170 -38.28 -11.13 22.69
CA GLN A 170 -39.09 -9.97 22.27
C GLN A 170 -38.53 -8.67 22.88
N PRO A 171 -37.35 -8.25 22.45
CA PRO A 171 -36.67 -7.07 23.00
C PRO A 171 -37.46 -5.80 22.81
N VAL A 172 -37.28 -4.85 23.73
CA VAL A 172 -37.99 -3.57 23.73
C VAL A 172 -37.02 -2.44 23.37
N GLU A 173 -37.31 -1.67 22.33
CA GLU A 173 -36.55 -0.48 22.00
C GLU A 173 -36.68 0.59 23.10
N VAL A 174 -35.53 1.10 23.57
CA VAL A 174 -35.43 2.05 24.67
C VAL A 174 -34.68 3.33 24.34
N GLY A 175 -33.98 3.38 23.20
CA GLY A 175 -33.25 4.55 22.78
C GLY A 175 -32.69 4.44 21.36
N VAL A 176 -32.30 5.59 20.83
CA VAL A 176 -31.66 5.71 19.49
C VAL A 176 -30.63 6.82 19.57
N PHE A 177 -29.48 6.57 18.94
CA PHE A 177 -28.47 7.58 18.60
C PHE A 177 -28.31 7.58 17.07
N ASP A 178 -28.79 8.62 16.39
CA ASP A 178 -28.95 8.64 14.94
C ASP A 178 -28.35 9.90 14.30
N ASN A 179 -27.19 10.34 14.84
CA ASN A 179 -26.50 11.50 14.31
C ASN A 179 -25.82 11.20 12.96
N TRP A 180 -25.23 10.03 12.81
CA TRP A 180 -24.51 9.54 11.64
C TRP A 180 -24.79 8.05 11.43
N TYR A 181 -24.43 7.52 10.26
CA TYR A 181 -24.35 6.09 10.04
C TYR A 181 -23.33 5.49 11.02
N CYS A 182 -23.67 4.40 11.66
CA CYS A 182 -22.79 3.68 12.55
C CYS A 182 -22.55 2.28 11.99
N HIS A 183 -21.28 2.02 11.62
CA HIS A 183 -20.92 0.74 11.01
C HIS A 183 -20.76 -0.35 12.06
N ASP A 184 -19.91 -0.11 13.03
CA ASP A 184 -19.59 -1.02 14.13
C ASP A 184 -19.43 -0.25 15.44
N GLY A 185 -19.46 -0.95 16.58
CA GLY A 185 -19.27 -0.32 17.87
C GLY A 185 -19.18 -1.29 19.04
N TYR A 186 -18.58 -0.81 20.10
CA TYR A 186 -18.41 -1.51 21.35
C TYR A 186 -19.03 -0.71 22.51
N VAL A 187 -19.64 -1.40 23.48
CA VAL A 187 -20.28 -0.72 24.61
C VAL A 187 -19.82 -1.31 25.94
N ARG A 188 -19.38 -0.43 26.84
CA ARG A 188 -18.92 -0.82 28.18
C ARG A 188 -19.20 0.31 29.18
N ASN A 189 -19.74 -0.04 30.38
CA ASN A 189 -19.92 0.90 31.46
C ASN A 189 -20.73 2.14 31.05
N ASP A 190 -21.88 1.93 30.38
CA ASP A 190 -22.74 3.00 29.85
C ASP A 190 -22.03 3.98 28.87
N THR A 191 -20.98 3.56 28.23
CA THR A 191 -20.27 4.32 27.18
C THR A 191 -20.23 3.51 25.90
N MET A 192 -20.72 4.07 24.78
CA MET A 192 -20.57 3.54 23.43
C MET A 192 -19.33 4.14 22.78
N PHE A 193 -18.58 3.29 22.10
CA PHE A 193 -17.48 3.61 21.20
C PHE A 193 -17.92 3.18 19.81
N LEU A 194 -18.01 4.10 18.85
CA LEU A 194 -18.71 3.88 17.57
C LEU A 194 -17.80 4.23 16.39
N GLY A 195 -17.70 3.33 15.41
CA GLY A 195 -17.05 3.55 14.14
C GLY A 195 -18.03 4.11 13.09
N HIS A 196 -17.65 5.22 12.44
CA HIS A 196 -18.43 5.89 11.39
C HIS A 196 -17.67 5.78 10.07
N ILE A 197 -17.82 4.64 9.40
CA ILE A 197 -16.98 4.24 8.27
C ILE A 197 -17.00 5.24 7.11
N TYR A 198 -18.19 5.74 6.74
CA TYR A 198 -18.33 6.70 5.64
C TYR A 198 -17.96 8.14 6.01
N ASP A 199 -17.89 8.44 7.31
CA ASP A 199 -17.55 9.78 7.81
C ASP A 199 -16.08 9.85 8.27
N GLY A 200 -15.37 8.70 8.36
CA GLY A 200 -13.94 8.59 8.64
C GLY A 200 -13.52 8.98 10.06
N PHE A 201 -14.39 8.79 11.06
CA PHE A 201 -14.08 9.10 12.46
C PHE A 201 -14.75 8.13 13.41
N PHE A 202 -14.30 8.08 14.66
CA PHE A 202 -15.02 7.45 15.76
C PHE A 202 -15.67 8.46 16.67
N SER A 203 -16.75 8.03 17.35
CA SER A 203 -17.38 8.81 18.41
C SER A 203 -17.45 8.05 19.73
N ILE A 204 -17.45 8.81 20.84
CA ILE A 204 -17.66 8.33 22.21
C ILE A 204 -18.94 8.94 22.72
N VAL A 205 -19.88 8.10 23.21
CA VAL A 205 -21.23 8.52 23.55
C VAL A 205 -21.62 7.97 24.93
N ASP A 206 -22.08 8.84 25.82
CA ASP A 206 -22.69 8.44 27.11
C ASP A 206 -24.12 7.93 26.90
N VAL A 207 -24.36 6.71 27.35
CA VAL A 207 -25.65 6.04 27.32
C VAL A 207 -26.14 5.63 28.70
N THR A 208 -25.72 6.33 29.75
CA THR A 208 -26.27 6.19 31.10
C THR A 208 -27.80 6.27 31.07
N PHE A 209 -28.32 7.19 30.27
CA PHE A 209 -29.73 7.29 29.96
C PHE A 209 -30.01 6.79 28.54
N LYS A 210 -30.29 5.49 28.38
CA LYS A 210 -30.51 4.84 27.08
C LYS A 210 -31.46 5.61 26.14
N ALA A 211 -32.50 6.26 26.73
CA ALA A 211 -33.49 7.04 25.98
C ALA A 211 -32.96 8.41 25.49
N ASN A 212 -31.76 8.83 25.91
CA ASN A 212 -31.21 10.13 25.57
C ASN A 212 -29.65 10.07 25.52
N PRO A 213 -29.05 9.35 24.57
CA PRO A 213 -27.61 9.27 24.40
C PRO A 213 -26.99 10.66 24.23
N GLN A 214 -25.79 10.87 24.82
CA GLN A 214 -25.10 12.15 24.77
C GLN A 214 -23.72 11.98 24.12
N LEU A 215 -23.45 12.68 23.01
CA LEU A 215 -22.13 12.73 22.38
C LEU A 215 -21.13 13.37 23.34
N LEU A 216 -20.01 12.68 23.59
CA LEU A 216 -18.91 13.18 24.43
C LEU A 216 -17.73 13.68 23.59
N ALA A 217 -17.32 12.94 22.58
CA ALA A 217 -16.17 13.30 21.74
C ALA A 217 -16.25 12.62 20.37
N THR A 218 -15.47 13.14 19.42
CA THR A 218 -15.20 12.54 18.10
C THR A 218 -13.72 12.67 17.78
N GLN A 219 -13.17 11.73 17.01
CA GLN A 219 -11.79 11.78 16.53
C GLN A 219 -11.69 11.10 15.17
N VAL A 220 -11.07 11.79 14.21
CA VAL A 220 -10.78 11.30 12.85
C VAL A 220 -9.69 10.22 12.92
N THR A 221 -9.79 9.19 12.09
CA THR A 221 -8.79 8.11 11.95
C THR A 221 -7.87 8.32 10.75
N PRO A 222 -6.72 7.61 10.68
CA PRO A 222 -5.66 7.91 9.70
C PRO A 222 -6.08 7.78 8.23
N SER A 223 -6.90 6.76 7.91
CA SER A 223 -7.31 6.49 6.52
C SER A 223 -8.77 6.90 6.24
N LEU A 224 -9.40 7.63 7.15
CA LEU A 224 -10.74 8.19 7.00
C LEU A 224 -11.83 7.13 6.68
N PHE A 225 -11.68 5.91 7.17
CA PHE A 225 -12.59 4.80 6.91
C PHE A 225 -12.78 3.93 8.16
N THR A 226 -13.19 4.57 9.27
CA THR A 226 -13.25 3.98 10.61
C THR A 226 -14.26 2.84 10.70
N HIS A 227 -13.74 1.61 10.64
CA HIS A 227 -14.54 0.39 10.66
C HIS A 227 -14.86 -0.05 12.09
N ASN A 228 -13.85 -0.41 12.87
CA ASN A 228 -13.98 -0.99 14.19
C ASN A 228 -13.30 -0.13 15.26
N ILE A 229 -13.79 -0.21 16.50
CA ILE A 229 -13.21 0.47 17.65
C ILE A 229 -13.39 -0.36 18.92
N TRP A 230 -12.33 -0.53 19.71
CA TRP A 230 -12.37 -1.24 20.97
C TRP A 230 -11.52 -0.55 22.06
N PRO A 231 -12.06 -0.27 23.27
CA PRO A 231 -11.30 0.36 24.34
C PRO A 231 -10.35 -0.64 25.03
N SER A 232 -9.21 -0.15 25.49
CA SER A 232 -8.29 -0.88 26.36
C SER A 232 -8.96 -1.34 27.66
N THR A 233 -8.38 -2.32 28.33
CA THR A 233 -8.87 -2.77 29.64
C THR A 233 -8.93 -1.64 30.66
N SER A 234 -7.95 -0.72 30.64
CA SER A 234 -7.93 0.48 31.51
C SER A 234 -8.99 1.52 31.14
N GLY A 235 -9.46 1.54 29.89
CA GLY A 235 -10.36 2.58 29.36
C GLY A 235 -9.66 3.91 29.06
N GLN A 236 -8.34 3.96 29.10
CA GLN A 236 -7.56 5.17 28.78
C GLN A 236 -7.17 5.27 27.29
N TYR A 237 -7.24 4.15 26.58
CA TYR A 237 -6.92 4.07 25.17
C TYR A 237 -8.05 3.40 24.38
N VAL A 238 -8.15 3.71 23.11
CA VAL A 238 -8.95 2.96 22.14
C VAL A 238 -8.07 2.52 20.98
N PHE A 239 -8.40 1.36 20.41
CA PHE A 239 -7.79 0.80 19.22
C PHE A 239 -8.83 0.84 18.11
N THR A 240 -8.44 1.32 16.94
CA THR A 240 -9.30 1.44 15.76
C THR A 240 -8.69 0.73 14.57
N THR A 241 -9.53 0.29 13.65
CA THR A 241 -9.13 -0.17 12.32
C THR A 241 -9.86 0.65 11.27
N ASP A 242 -9.15 1.05 10.23
CA ASP A 242 -9.73 1.59 9.00
C ASP A 242 -9.76 0.47 7.96
N GLU A 243 -10.91 0.17 7.36
CA GLU A 243 -11.07 -0.99 6.47
C GLU A 243 -10.76 -0.64 5.02
N VAL A 244 -9.54 -0.19 4.77
CA VAL A 244 -9.02 0.09 3.43
C VAL A 244 -7.63 -0.50 3.22
N SER A 245 -7.22 -0.61 1.96
CA SER A 245 -5.92 -1.19 1.60
C SER A 245 -4.77 -0.45 2.28
N GLY A 246 -3.89 -1.20 2.95
CA GLY A 246 -2.72 -0.64 3.62
C GLY A 246 -3.01 0.24 4.84
N ALA A 247 -4.23 0.17 5.39
CA ALA A 247 -4.58 0.92 6.60
C ALA A 247 -3.91 0.38 7.87
N TYR A 248 -4.13 1.07 8.97
CA TYR A 248 -3.47 0.85 10.24
C TYR A 248 -4.44 0.32 11.32
N ILE A 249 -3.89 -0.42 12.27
CA ILE A 249 -4.43 -0.42 13.62
C ILE A 249 -3.89 0.85 14.28
N ALA A 250 -4.76 1.78 14.65
CA ALA A 250 -4.36 3.04 15.29
C ALA A 250 -4.79 3.06 16.77
N VAL A 251 -3.98 3.70 17.60
CA VAL A 251 -4.18 3.79 19.04
C VAL A 251 -4.32 5.24 19.45
N TYR A 252 -5.37 5.53 20.23
CA TYR A 252 -5.61 6.89 20.71
C TYR A 252 -5.65 6.91 22.24
N ASP A 253 -4.99 7.88 22.85
CA ASP A 253 -5.19 8.24 24.25
C ASP A 253 -6.51 9.04 24.36
N ILE A 254 -7.45 8.50 25.12
CA ILE A 254 -8.77 9.08 25.42
C ILE A 254 -8.93 9.45 26.89
N SER A 255 -7.83 9.52 27.65
CA SER A 255 -7.87 9.88 29.09
C SER A 255 -8.42 11.29 29.33
N ASP A 256 -8.23 12.20 28.37
CA ASP A 256 -8.91 13.50 28.29
C ASP A 256 -9.70 13.60 26.97
N LEU A 257 -11.01 13.48 27.04
CA LEU A 257 -11.89 13.55 25.85
C LEU A 257 -11.86 14.91 25.13
N ASN A 258 -11.30 15.97 25.73
CA ASN A 258 -11.09 17.25 25.06
C ASN A 258 -9.75 17.34 24.32
N ALA A 259 -8.89 16.35 24.50
CA ALA A 259 -7.53 16.32 23.95
C ALA A 259 -7.14 14.91 23.44
N ILE A 260 -8.08 14.23 22.80
CA ILE A 260 -7.81 12.92 22.17
C ILE A 260 -6.68 13.08 21.16
N HIS A 261 -5.71 12.19 21.20
CA HIS A 261 -4.60 12.18 20.26
C HIS A 261 -4.10 10.76 19.99
N GLU A 262 -3.62 10.56 18.77
CA GLU A 262 -3.00 9.31 18.36
C GLU A 262 -1.64 9.14 19.07
N VAL A 263 -1.37 7.93 19.52
CA VAL A 263 -0.12 7.58 20.22
C VAL A 263 0.68 6.49 19.52
N GLU A 264 0.02 5.69 18.66
CA GLU A 264 0.66 4.60 17.90
C GLU A 264 -0.18 4.26 16.68
N ARG A 265 0.45 3.81 15.61
CA ARG A 265 -0.19 3.14 14.48
C ARG A 265 0.72 2.08 13.89
N ILE A 266 0.17 0.90 13.59
CA ILE A 266 0.92 -0.21 13.03
C ILE A 266 0.20 -0.86 11.86
N GLN A 267 0.98 -1.45 10.96
CA GLN A 267 0.51 -2.37 9.91
C GLN A 267 1.11 -3.75 10.17
N ASN A 268 0.37 -4.83 9.90
CA ASN A 268 0.93 -6.18 10.05
C ASN A 268 1.95 -6.48 8.94
N SER A 269 1.63 -6.15 7.70
CA SER A 269 2.46 -6.37 6.51
C SER A 269 2.65 -5.04 5.75
N PRO A 270 3.59 -4.16 6.19
CA PRO A 270 3.79 -2.84 5.60
C PRO A 270 4.08 -2.90 4.10
N GLY A 271 3.39 -2.09 3.31
CA GLY A 271 3.55 -2.01 1.87
C GLY A 271 2.90 -3.16 1.07
N ALA A 272 2.25 -4.12 1.73
CA ALA A 272 1.55 -5.21 1.06
C ALA A 272 0.07 -4.89 0.72
N GLY A 273 -0.46 -3.77 1.19
CA GLY A 273 -1.85 -3.38 0.94
C GLY A 273 -2.89 -4.22 1.67
N VAL A 274 -2.50 -4.91 2.74
CA VAL A 274 -3.41 -5.75 3.53
C VAL A 274 -4.36 -4.89 4.35
N ILE A 275 -5.59 -5.36 4.55
CA ILE A 275 -6.69 -4.62 5.18
C ILE A 275 -6.93 -5.14 6.60
N PRO A 276 -6.84 -4.30 7.67
CA PRO A 276 -7.30 -4.67 9.00
C PRO A 276 -8.84 -4.62 9.08
N HIS A 277 -9.47 -5.59 9.75
CA HIS A 277 -10.93 -5.62 9.90
C HIS A 277 -11.34 -5.41 11.37
N ASN A 278 -11.62 -6.47 12.13
CA ASN A 278 -12.08 -6.36 13.51
C ASN A 278 -10.96 -6.61 14.52
N THR A 279 -10.72 -5.64 15.41
CA THR A 279 -9.77 -5.80 16.53
C THR A 279 -10.51 -5.93 17.86
N HIS A 280 -10.11 -6.90 18.69
CA HIS A 280 -10.69 -7.21 19.98
C HIS A 280 -9.64 -7.14 21.10
N VAL A 281 -9.97 -6.52 22.22
CA VAL A 281 -9.09 -6.46 23.38
C VAL A 281 -9.36 -7.61 24.33
N LYS A 282 -8.40 -8.54 24.48
CA LYS A 282 -8.41 -9.61 25.48
C LYS A 282 -7.30 -9.39 26.53
N GLY A 283 -7.63 -8.70 27.62
CA GLY A 283 -6.63 -8.33 28.63
C GLY A 283 -5.58 -7.37 28.05
N ASP A 284 -4.33 -7.85 27.97
CA ASP A 284 -3.21 -7.09 27.41
C ASP A 284 -2.88 -7.47 25.95
N TYR A 285 -3.85 -8.04 25.23
CA TYR A 285 -3.66 -8.47 23.85
C TYR A 285 -4.74 -7.90 22.95
N LEU A 286 -4.35 -7.47 21.75
CA LEU A 286 -5.24 -7.24 20.62
C LEU A 286 -5.28 -8.50 19.78
N VAL A 287 -6.46 -8.99 19.47
CA VAL A 287 -6.69 -10.09 18.54
C VAL A 287 -7.46 -9.54 17.36
N THR A 288 -6.83 -9.49 16.21
CA THR A 288 -7.36 -8.82 15.02
C THR A 288 -7.55 -9.82 13.89
N SER A 289 -8.74 -9.81 13.26
CA SER A 289 -8.95 -10.38 11.94
C SER A 289 -8.41 -9.41 10.90
N TYR A 290 -7.53 -9.90 10.02
CA TYR A 290 -6.71 -9.05 9.16
C TYR A 290 -6.78 -9.52 7.70
N TYR A 291 -7.99 -9.81 7.23
CA TYR A 291 -8.28 -10.35 5.90
C TYR A 291 -7.21 -11.36 5.43
N SER A 292 -6.45 -11.03 4.39
CA SER A 292 -5.46 -11.93 3.79
C SER A 292 -4.25 -12.29 4.67
N ASP A 293 -4.02 -11.57 5.78
CA ASP A 293 -3.01 -11.95 6.80
C ASP A 293 -3.59 -12.88 7.89
N GLY A 294 -4.90 -13.17 7.85
CA GLY A 294 -5.57 -14.08 8.79
C GLY A 294 -5.77 -13.47 10.18
N ILE A 295 -5.27 -14.13 11.23
CA ILE A 295 -5.34 -13.69 12.62
C ILE A 295 -4.00 -13.17 13.09
N VAL A 296 -4.01 -11.95 13.65
CA VAL A 296 -2.81 -11.32 14.22
C VAL A 296 -3.05 -10.98 15.69
N ILE A 297 -2.08 -11.30 16.55
CA ILE A 297 -2.11 -10.95 17.97
C ILE A 297 -0.98 -10.00 18.30
N HIS A 298 -1.34 -8.83 18.86
CA HIS A 298 -0.36 -7.89 19.39
C HIS A 298 -0.42 -7.87 20.92
N ASP A 299 0.76 -7.81 21.57
CA ASP A 299 0.87 -7.43 22.98
C ASP A 299 0.64 -5.91 23.06
N CYS A 300 -0.43 -5.50 23.75
CA CYS A 300 -0.81 -4.11 23.98
C CYS A 300 -0.63 -3.69 25.46
N THR A 301 0.27 -4.36 26.18
CA THR A 301 0.65 -3.94 27.56
C THR A 301 1.13 -2.51 27.58
N ASN A 302 1.83 -2.10 26.53
CA ASN A 302 2.17 -0.72 26.27
C ASN A 302 1.42 -0.24 25.01
N PRO A 303 0.32 0.51 25.16
CA PRO A 303 -0.45 0.98 24.02
C PRO A 303 0.28 1.95 23.08
N GLU A 304 1.37 2.58 23.55
CA GLU A 304 2.24 3.46 22.75
C GLU A 304 3.31 2.68 21.96
N ASN A 305 3.30 1.35 22.04
CA ASN A 305 4.24 0.49 21.33
C ASN A 305 3.67 -0.94 21.27
N LEU A 306 2.89 -1.23 20.25
CA LEU A 306 2.30 -2.54 20.02
C LEU A 306 3.34 -3.51 19.46
N VAL A 307 3.39 -4.72 20.00
CA VAL A 307 4.34 -5.74 19.55
C VAL A 307 3.60 -6.97 19.03
N LYS A 308 3.78 -7.32 17.75
CA LYS A 308 3.24 -8.56 17.18
C LYS A 308 3.83 -9.77 17.91
N VAL A 309 2.95 -10.61 18.49
CA VAL A 309 3.34 -11.80 19.28
C VAL A 309 2.66 -13.08 18.82
N GLY A 310 1.71 -12.99 17.90
CA GLY A 310 1.03 -14.15 17.31
C GLY A 310 0.53 -13.83 15.91
N GLU A 311 0.51 -14.87 15.05
CA GLU A 311 0.01 -14.78 13.69
C GLU A 311 -0.38 -16.15 13.17
N PHE A 312 -1.50 -16.23 12.47
CA PHE A 312 -1.93 -17.43 11.77
C PHE A 312 -2.67 -17.04 10.50
N ASP A 313 -2.04 -17.24 9.35
CA ASP A 313 -2.62 -16.99 8.05
C ASP A 313 -3.68 -18.06 7.73
N THR A 314 -4.94 -17.64 7.55
CA THR A 314 -6.07 -18.50 7.20
C THR A 314 -6.28 -18.60 5.69
N TYR A 315 -5.72 -17.67 4.91
CA TYR A 315 -6.01 -17.47 3.50
C TYR A 315 -4.94 -18.08 2.60
N ASN A 316 -5.35 -18.87 1.63
CA ASN A 316 -4.43 -19.53 0.68
C ASN A 316 -4.30 -18.80 -0.66
N GLY A 317 -4.96 -17.64 -0.82
CA GLY A 317 -4.95 -16.84 -2.05
C GLY A 317 -3.70 -16.01 -2.25
N GLN A 318 -3.72 -15.20 -3.31
CA GLN A 318 -2.63 -14.29 -3.69
C GLN A 318 -3.07 -12.82 -3.68
N THR A 319 -4.34 -12.55 -3.38
CA THR A 319 -4.91 -11.19 -3.34
C THR A 319 -4.75 -10.57 -1.96
N THR A 320 -4.68 -9.25 -1.88
CA THR A 320 -4.60 -8.48 -0.64
C THR A 320 -5.88 -7.67 -0.38
N GLY A 321 -6.96 -7.92 -1.14
CA GLY A 321 -8.25 -7.25 -1.00
C GLY A 321 -9.11 -7.78 0.16
N PHE A 322 -10.42 -7.71 -0.02
CA PHE A 322 -11.42 -8.17 0.96
C PHE A 322 -11.61 -9.69 0.96
N ASP A 323 -10.51 -10.45 0.86
CA ASP A 323 -10.49 -11.91 0.92
C ASP A 323 -9.74 -12.35 2.19
N GLY A 324 -10.17 -13.47 2.80
CA GLY A 324 -9.50 -14.03 3.98
C GLY A 324 -10.31 -13.91 5.26
N CYS A 325 -9.66 -13.61 6.39
CA CYS A 325 -10.28 -13.62 7.70
C CYS A 325 -11.12 -12.38 7.97
N TRP A 326 -12.45 -12.56 7.99
CA TRP A 326 -13.43 -11.53 8.32
C TRP A 326 -13.62 -11.37 9.83
N GLY A 327 -14.06 -12.44 10.50
CA GLY A 327 -14.47 -12.41 11.91
C GLY A 327 -13.53 -13.17 12.82
N VAL A 328 -13.43 -12.72 14.09
CA VAL A 328 -12.66 -13.40 15.12
C VAL A 328 -13.34 -13.29 16.48
N TYR A 329 -13.41 -14.38 17.25
CA TYR A 329 -13.86 -14.35 18.64
C TYR A 329 -12.80 -14.98 19.56
N PRO A 330 -12.14 -14.20 20.44
CA PRO A 330 -11.05 -14.70 21.27
C PRO A 330 -11.41 -14.95 22.75
N PHE A 331 -12.68 -14.83 23.16
CA PHE A 331 -13.03 -14.69 24.58
C PHE A 331 -13.41 -15.99 25.31
N PHE A 332 -13.32 -17.16 24.66
CA PHE A 332 -13.57 -18.43 25.35
C PHE A 332 -12.67 -18.62 26.58
N THR A 333 -13.26 -19.23 27.63
CA THR A 333 -12.54 -19.52 28.89
C THR A 333 -11.38 -20.51 28.66
N SER A 334 -11.51 -21.43 27.72
CA SER A 334 -10.42 -22.33 27.28
C SER A 334 -9.21 -21.58 26.70
N GLY A 335 -9.39 -20.35 26.23
CA GLY A 335 -8.42 -19.58 25.48
C GLY A 335 -8.44 -19.86 23.98
N THR A 336 -9.32 -20.75 23.52
CA THR A 336 -9.53 -21.02 22.07
C THR A 336 -9.98 -19.74 21.35
N ILE A 337 -9.52 -19.60 20.11
CA ILE A 337 -9.99 -18.58 19.17
C ILE A 337 -10.79 -19.27 18.08
N VAL A 338 -11.90 -18.69 17.68
CA VAL A 338 -12.57 -19.02 16.41
C VAL A 338 -12.40 -17.89 15.42
N ALA A 339 -12.08 -18.24 14.17
CA ALA A 339 -11.81 -17.31 13.10
C ALA A 339 -12.58 -17.72 11.86
N ALA A 340 -13.35 -16.78 11.29
CA ALA A 340 -14.15 -16.97 10.11
C ALA A 340 -13.42 -16.39 8.90
N ASP A 341 -12.91 -17.24 8.03
CA ASP A 341 -12.38 -16.88 6.73
C ASP A 341 -13.49 -17.00 5.68
N ILE A 342 -13.65 -15.99 4.85
CA ILE A 342 -14.75 -15.86 3.89
C ILE A 342 -14.89 -17.12 3.04
N THR A 343 -13.81 -17.54 2.41
CA THR A 343 -13.79 -18.62 1.42
C THR A 343 -13.23 -19.95 1.95
N GLU A 344 -12.25 -19.88 2.85
CA GLU A 344 -11.61 -21.08 3.40
C GLU A 344 -12.47 -21.75 4.50
N GLY A 345 -13.23 -20.97 5.27
CA GLY A 345 -14.18 -21.48 6.28
C GLY A 345 -13.77 -21.16 7.72
N LEU A 346 -14.27 -21.95 8.68
CA LEU A 346 -14.07 -21.71 10.10
C LEU A 346 -12.82 -22.40 10.63
N PHE A 347 -11.90 -21.63 11.19
CA PHE A 347 -10.72 -22.12 11.90
C PHE A 347 -10.94 -22.09 13.41
N ILE A 348 -10.52 -23.15 14.09
CA ILE A 348 -10.46 -23.24 15.54
C ILE A 348 -8.99 -23.30 15.93
N LEU A 349 -8.54 -22.29 16.66
CA LEU A 349 -7.15 -21.96 16.87
C LEU A 349 -6.79 -22.00 18.36
N GLY A 350 -5.56 -22.48 18.67
CA GLY A 350 -4.99 -22.51 20.01
C GLY A 350 -3.82 -21.53 20.13
N PRO A 351 -4.05 -20.28 20.57
CA PRO A 351 -2.98 -19.32 20.72
C PRO A 351 -2.12 -19.58 21.96
N THR A 352 -0.83 -19.24 21.85
CA THR A 352 0.06 -19.05 22.99
C THR A 352 0.26 -17.57 23.21
N TYR A 353 -0.45 -17.01 24.18
CA TYR A 353 -0.34 -15.60 24.53
C TYR A 353 1.02 -15.28 25.17
N SER A 354 1.91 -14.71 24.39
CA SER A 354 3.27 -14.36 24.78
C SER A 354 3.43 -12.84 24.90
N LYS A 355 4.36 -12.38 25.74
CA LYS A 355 4.68 -10.95 25.84
C LYS A 355 5.74 -10.55 24.82
N GLY A 356 5.68 -9.32 24.35
CA GLY A 356 6.76 -8.67 23.61
C GLY A 356 7.98 -8.42 24.48
N SER A 357 9.08 -8.03 23.86
CA SER A 357 10.27 -7.48 24.52
C SER A 357 10.40 -6.05 24.10
N TYR A 358 10.56 -5.15 25.05
CA TYR A 358 10.53 -3.70 24.84
C TYR A 358 11.90 -3.09 25.06
N LEU A 359 12.23 -2.08 24.26
CA LEU A 359 13.43 -1.29 24.33
C LEU A 359 13.06 0.18 24.28
N LYS A 360 13.55 0.98 25.23
CA LYS A 360 13.40 2.43 25.21
C LYS A 360 14.70 3.13 25.59
N GLY A 361 14.77 4.41 25.39
CA GLY A 361 15.91 5.22 25.81
C GLY A 361 15.87 6.61 25.23
N ASN A 362 16.98 7.31 25.39
CA ASN A 362 17.15 8.66 24.91
C ASN A 362 18.38 8.74 23.98
N VAL A 363 18.25 9.45 22.87
CA VAL A 363 19.35 9.69 21.92
C VAL A 363 19.78 11.15 21.98
N THR A 364 21.08 11.36 22.17
CA THR A 364 21.67 12.72 22.27
C THR A 364 22.88 12.84 21.36
N GLU A 365 23.29 14.08 21.09
CA GLU A 365 24.51 14.37 20.35
C GLU A 365 25.76 14.21 21.22
N THR A 366 26.78 13.54 20.72
CA THR A 366 28.07 13.36 21.36
C THR A 366 28.72 14.72 21.64
N GLY A 367 29.11 14.94 22.89
CA GLY A 367 29.84 16.12 23.35
C GLY A 367 28.97 17.31 23.75
N THR A 368 27.76 17.46 23.21
CA THR A 368 26.83 18.53 23.58
C THR A 368 25.70 18.03 24.48
N ASN A 369 25.36 16.76 24.42
CA ASN A 369 24.21 16.12 25.06
C ASN A 369 22.86 16.76 24.65
N VAL A 370 22.80 17.41 23.50
CA VAL A 370 21.55 17.93 22.95
C VAL A 370 20.69 16.74 22.50
N PRO A 371 19.40 16.67 22.90
CA PRO A 371 18.49 15.64 22.43
C PRO A 371 18.33 15.63 20.89
N LEU A 372 18.27 14.45 20.29
CA LEU A 372 18.12 14.27 18.86
C LEU A 372 16.75 13.67 18.52
N GLY A 373 15.84 14.51 18.03
CA GLY A 373 14.56 14.07 17.48
C GLY A 373 14.70 13.56 16.04
N GLY A 374 13.83 12.62 15.62
CA GLY A 374 13.85 12.03 14.28
C GLY A 374 15.12 11.19 14.03
N VAL A 375 15.62 10.49 15.03
CA VAL A 375 16.58 9.40 14.87
C VAL A 375 15.77 8.13 14.59
N GLU A 376 16.02 7.50 13.48
CA GLU A 376 15.44 6.19 13.17
C GLU A 376 16.10 5.11 14.03
N VAL A 377 15.29 4.29 14.69
CA VAL A 377 15.71 3.21 15.58
C VAL A 377 15.21 1.90 15.03
N THR A 378 16.08 1.14 14.40
CA THR A 378 15.78 -0.17 13.85
C THR A 378 16.20 -1.27 14.80
N LEU A 379 15.25 -1.95 15.39
CA LEU A 379 15.48 -3.12 16.21
C LEU A 379 15.44 -4.37 15.32
N PHE A 380 16.40 -5.27 15.51
CA PHE A 380 16.57 -6.52 14.75
C PHE A 380 15.26 -7.17 14.27
N ASN A 381 15.11 -7.30 12.94
CA ASN A 381 13.92 -7.86 12.28
C ASN A 381 12.56 -7.17 12.61
N ASN A 382 12.57 -5.97 13.15
CA ASN A 382 11.36 -5.17 13.20
C ASN A 382 11.12 -4.58 11.79
N PRO A 383 10.01 -4.90 11.13
CA PRO A 383 9.72 -4.36 9.79
C PRO A 383 9.37 -2.85 9.81
N GLN A 384 9.07 -2.32 10.99
CA GLN A 384 8.74 -0.91 11.19
C GLN A 384 9.73 -0.29 12.18
N PRO A 385 10.68 0.55 11.69
CA PRO A 385 11.55 1.30 12.57
C PRO A 385 10.76 2.37 13.32
N ASP A 386 11.18 2.66 14.55
CA ASP A 386 10.65 3.74 15.35
C ASP A 386 11.52 5.00 15.22
N ASN A 387 10.96 6.15 15.56
CA ASN A 387 11.68 7.42 15.52
C ASN A 387 11.72 8.08 16.91
N THR A 388 12.85 8.69 17.23
CA THR A 388 12.90 9.51 18.45
C THR A 388 12.01 10.74 18.33
N ASN A 389 11.35 11.10 19.42
CA ASN A 389 10.61 12.37 19.54
C ASN A 389 11.55 13.59 19.65
N ASN A 390 11.00 14.80 19.73
CA ASN A 390 11.79 16.03 19.85
C ASN A 390 12.65 16.12 21.13
N SER A 391 12.36 15.31 22.14
CA SER A 391 13.17 15.18 23.37
C SER A 391 14.25 14.11 23.26
N GLY A 392 14.36 13.45 22.10
CA GLY A 392 15.29 12.35 21.86
C GLY A 392 14.83 11.01 22.41
N ASP A 393 13.63 10.91 22.97
CA ASP A 393 13.11 9.67 23.54
C ASP A 393 12.56 8.77 22.45
N TYR A 394 12.80 7.46 22.58
CA TYR A 394 12.24 6.42 21.70
C TYR A 394 11.72 5.25 22.51
N ILE A 395 10.79 4.51 21.92
CA ILE A 395 10.30 3.23 22.40
C ILE A 395 10.07 2.32 21.19
N THR A 396 10.55 1.08 21.29
CA THR A 396 10.40 0.06 20.25
C THR A 396 10.27 -1.32 20.88
N GLY A 397 9.88 -2.33 20.10
CA GLY A 397 9.74 -3.68 20.64
C GLY A 397 9.60 -4.74 19.56
N ILE A 398 9.94 -5.98 19.91
CA ILE A 398 9.75 -7.17 19.06
C ILE A 398 9.44 -8.41 19.90
N TYR A 399 8.86 -9.43 19.26
CA TYR A 399 8.76 -10.76 19.83
C TYR A 399 10.10 -11.49 19.69
N HIS A 400 10.98 -11.31 20.65
CA HIS A 400 12.31 -11.95 20.66
C HIS A 400 12.86 -12.04 22.07
N THR A 401 13.65 -13.06 22.35
CA THR A 401 14.44 -13.21 23.58
C THR A 401 15.89 -13.50 23.23
N GLY A 402 16.82 -12.84 23.91
CA GLY A 402 18.25 -12.97 23.69
C GLY A 402 18.89 -11.75 23.08
N GLN A 403 20.05 -11.92 22.46
CA GLN A 403 20.77 -10.81 21.83
C GLN A 403 20.07 -10.35 20.54
N ALA A 404 19.87 -9.05 20.43
CA ALA A 404 19.33 -8.39 19.26
C ALA A 404 20.20 -7.17 18.90
N ASN A 405 20.39 -6.93 17.60
CA ASN A 405 21.07 -5.72 17.13
C ASN A 405 20.08 -4.56 17.11
N VAL A 406 20.59 -3.37 17.45
CA VAL A 406 19.85 -2.12 17.33
C VAL A 406 20.70 -1.16 16.51
N LEU A 407 20.09 -0.56 15.49
CA LEU A 407 20.71 0.45 14.63
C LEU A 407 20.03 1.80 14.88
N PHE A 408 20.83 2.85 14.98
CA PHE A 408 20.38 4.23 15.13
C PHE A 408 20.93 5.05 13.97
N GLU A 409 20.02 5.67 13.20
CA GLU A 409 20.38 6.45 12.02
C GLU A 409 19.71 7.81 12.03
N LYS A 410 20.49 8.82 11.66
CA LYS A 410 20.00 10.19 11.48
C LYS A 410 20.85 10.91 10.45
N VAL A 411 20.19 11.63 9.55
CA VAL A 411 20.89 12.46 8.56
C VAL A 411 21.86 13.43 9.25
N GLY A 412 23.11 13.44 8.75
CA GLY A 412 24.19 14.27 9.29
C GLY A 412 24.93 13.67 10.49
N TYR A 413 24.62 12.44 10.87
CA TYR A 413 25.29 11.71 11.95
C TYR A 413 25.86 10.38 11.44
N ALA A 414 26.93 9.93 12.09
CA ALA A 414 27.45 8.59 11.85
C ALA A 414 26.46 7.55 12.40
N PRO A 415 26.04 6.54 11.60
CA PRO A 415 25.21 5.45 12.10
C PRO A 415 25.84 4.76 13.31
N PHE A 416 25.03 4.41 14.29
CA PHE A 416 25.48 3.71 15.49
C PHE A 416 24.74 2.39 15.64
N SER A 417 25.48 1.29 15.74
CA SER A 417 24.90 -0.04 15.98
C SER A 417 25.45 -0.66 17.25
N THR A 418 24.57 -1.32 18.00
CA THR A 418 24.93 -2.03 19.23
C THR A 418 24.04 -3.26 19.40
N THR A 419 24.35 -4.08 20.43
CA THR A 419 23.53 -5.23 20.81
C THR A 419 22.93 -5.06 22.18
N VAL A 420 21.67 -5.44 22.33
CA VAL A 420 20.95 -5.54 23.60
C VAL A 420 20.54 -6.98 23.88
N ASN A 421 20.34 -7.33 25.14
CA ASN A 421 19.81 -8.63 25.51
C ASN A 421 18.35 -8.48 25.92
N LEU A 422 17.44 -8.79 24.99
CA LEU A 422 16.00 -8.69 25.17
C LEU A 422 15.46 -9.82 26.05
N VAL A 423 14.44 -9.51 26.83
CA VAL A 423 13.73 -10.47 27.68
C VAL A 423 12.23 -10.23 27.55
N GLN A 424 11.47 -11.25 27.19
CA GLN A 424 10.02 -11.15 27.06
C GLN A 424 9.35 -10.63 28.32
N GLY A 425 8.38 -9.73 28.14
CA GLY A 425 7.66 -9.05 29.20
C GLY A 425 8.49 -8.03 29.98
N GLN A 426 9.69 -7.70 29.51
CA GLN A 426 10.55 -6.70 30.16
C GLN A 426 10.87 -5.54 29.21
N GLU A 427 11.07 -4.37 29.82
CA GLU A 427 11.51 -3.16 29.16
C GLU A 427 12.99 -2.94 29.49
N ILE A 428 13.82 -2.81 28.46
CA ILE A 428 15.25 -2.51 28.55
C ILE A 428 15.45 -1.02 28.27
N VAL A 429 16.32 -0.36 29.00
CA VAL A 429 16.69 1.04 28.76
C VAL A 429 18.07 1.10 28.12
N LEU A 430 18.17 1.80 26.97
CA LEU A 430 19.43 2.03 26.26
C LEU A 430 19.52 3.48 25.79
N ASP A 431 20.33 4.28 26.49
CA ASP A 431 20.65 5.63 26.08
C ASP A 431 21.84 5.62 25.10
N VAL A 432 21.75 6.41 24.02
CA VAL A 432 22.73 6.42 22.93
C VAL A 432 23.21 7.84 22.64
N GLN A 433 24.46 7.97 22.22
CA GLN A 433 25.00 9.22 21.68
C GLN A 433 25.41 9.03 20.22
N LEU A 434 24.89 9.88 19.31
CA LEU A 434 25.31 9.91 17.93
C LEU A 434 26.37 10.98 17.70
N THR A 435 27.35 10.67 16.87
CA THR A 435 28.44 11.57 16.52
C THR A 435 28.10 12.29 15.22
N PRO A 436 28.08 13.66 15.21
CA PRO A 436 27.81 14.41 14.00
C PRO A 436 28.91 14.19 12.96
N LEU A 437 28.53 14.03 11.70
CA LEU A 437 29.44 13.97 10.56
C LEU A 437 29.92 15.38 10.20
N PRO A 438 31.23 15.57 9.92
CA PRO A 438 31.71 16.86 9.50
C PRO A 438 31.15 17.20 8.10
N PRO A 439 30.46 18.36 7.96
CA PRO A 439 29.96 18.78 6.66
C PRO A 439 31.11 19.19 5.73
N PHE A 440 30.93 18.99 4.43
CA PHE A 440 31.83 19.49 3.41
C PHE A 440 31.05 20.06 2.22
N ASN A 441 31.67 20.95 1.47
CA ASN A 441 31.04 21.59 0.33
C ASN A 441 31.52 21.00 -0.97
N VAL A 442 30.58 20.82 -1.93
CA VAL A 442 30.87 20.54 -3.34
C VAL A 442 30.27 21.66 -4.19
N GLN A 443 31.02 22.13 -5.17
CA GLN A 443 30.56 23.13 -6.12
C GLN A 443 30.19 22.47 -7.44
N PHE A 444 29.06 22.84 -8.01
CA PHE A 444 28.65 22.51 -9.36
C PHE A 444 28.89 23.69 -10.28
N ASN A 445 29.45 23.45 -11.46
CA ASN A 445 29.55 24.42 -12.55
C ASN A 445 28.81 23.83 -13.75
N VAL A 446 27.69 24.45 -14.13
CA VAL A 446 26.86 24.00 -15.24
C VAL A 446 27.00 24.96 -16.41
N THR A 447 27.40 24.41 -17.56
CA THR A 447 27.67 25.20 -18.79
C THR A 447 27.00 24.55 -20.00
N ASP A 448 26.67 25.38 -20.99
CA ASP A 448 26.21 25.00 -22.31
C ASP A 448 27.32 24.29 -23.07
N ALA A 449 27.10 23.08 -23.49
CA ALA A 449 28.11 22.24 -24.15
C ALA A 449 28.52 22.75 -25.52
N SER A 450 27.72 23.57 -26.20
CA SER A 450 27.98 24.12 -27.52
C SER A 450 28.77 25.45 -27.49
N THR A 451 28.49 26.27 -26.43
CA THR A 451 29.02 27.64 -26.32
C THR A 451 30.04 27.81 -25.19
N GLY A 452 30.00 26.93 -24.19
CA GLY A 452 30.74 27.07 -22.93
C GLY A 452 30.18 28.15 -22.00
N SER A 453 29.03 28.73 -22.33
CA SER A 453 28.40 29.77 -21.51
C SER A 453 27.79 29.19 -20.23
N PRO A 454 27.86 29.91 -19.09
CA PRO A 454 27.20 29.46 -17.87
C PRO A 454 25.68 29.39 -18.03
N ILE A 455 25.06 28.39 -17.43
CA ILE A 455 23.61 28.22 -17.45
C ILE A 455 23.06 28.66 -16.09
N PHE A 456 22.24 29.73 -16.13
CA PHE A 456 21.51 30.21 -14.96
C PHE A 456 20.27 29.34 -14.67
N ASP A 457 19.99 29.09 -13.39
CA ASP A 457 18.84 28.33 -12.92
C ASP A 457 18.75 26.91 -13.49
N ALA A 458 19.90 26.25 -13.72
CA ALA A 458 19.94 24.82 -13.95
C ALA A 458 19.65 24.11 -12.62
N LYS A 459 18.69 23.21 -12.61
CA LYS A 459 18.31 22.43 -11.41
C LYS A 459 19.35 21.35 -11.19
N ILE A 460 19.66 21.08 -9.93
CA ILE A 460 20.58 20.04 -9.49
C ILE A 460 19.88 19.24 -8.38
N LYS A 461 19.88 17.91 -8.51
CA LYS A 461 19.38 16.97 -7.50
C LYS A 461 20.47 15.93 -7.27
N LEU A 462 20.89 15.77 -6.01
CA LEU A 462 21.77 14.70 -5.58
C LEU A 462 20.97 13.74 -4.71
N VAL A 463 20.94 12.50 -5.09
CA VAL A 463 20.22 11.45 -4.34
C VAL A 463 21.24 10.53 -3.66
N HIS A 464 21.09 10.42 -2.35
CA HIS A 464 21.77 9.46 -1.49
C HIS A 464 20.69 8.66 -0.76
N PRO A 465 20.87 7.38 -0.38
CA PRO A 465 19.83 6.59 0.27
C PRO A 465 19.20 7.25 1.51
N LEU A 466 19.96 8.09 2.24
CA LEU A 466 19.49 8.74 3.47
C LEU A 466 19.04 10.19 3.26
N ILE A 467 19.38 10.84 2.13
CA ILE A 467 19.08 12.26 1.93
C ILE A 467 19.10 12.65 0.45
N VAL A 468 18.20 13.54 0.09
CA VAL A 468 18.21 14.21 -1.22
C VAL A 468 18.61 15.67 -1.03
N HIS A 469 19.63 16.12 -1.77
CA HIS A 469 20.03 17.52 -1.83
C HIS A 469 19.55 18.13 -3.15
N GLN A 470 19.04 19.36 -3.10
CA GLN A 470 18.59 20.10 -4.29
C GLN A 470 19.15 21.51 -4.29
N GLY A 471 19.39 22.03 -5.48
CA GLY A 471 19.85 23.39 -5.70
C GLY A 471 19.58 23.88 -7.13
N ALA A 472 19.93 25.12 -7.39
CA ALA A 472 19.84 25.71 -8.72
C ALA A 472 20.98 26.71 -8.94
N THR A 473 21.58 26.67 -10.12
CA THR A 473 22.74 27.50 -10.45
C THR A 473 22.41 28.99 -10.48
N ASN A 474 23.36 29.80 -10.02
CA ASN A 474 23.35 31.26 -10.11
C ASN A 474 23.67 31.77 -11.54
N ALA A 475 23.79 33.10 -11.71
CA ALA A 475 24.11 33.71 -13.03
C ALA A 475 25.49 33.35 -13.59
N LEU A 476 26.38 32.78 -12.78
CA LEU A 476 27.67 32.25 -13.20
C LEU A 476 27.64 30.75 -13.53
N GLY A 477 26.46 30.13 -13.49
CA GLY A 477 26.30 28.70 -13.67
C GLY A 477 26.76 27.87 -12.49
N GLU A 478 26.88 28.47 -11.30
CA GLU A 478 27.45 27.86 -10.11
C GLU A 478 26.39 27.58 -9.05
N GLU A 479 26.51 26.43 -8.38
CA GLU A 479 25.75 26.07 -7.18
C GLU A 479 26.67 25.37 -6.19
N GLN A 480 26.51 25.68 -4.90
CA GLN A 480 27.27 25.03 -3.81
C GLN A 480 26.35 24.27 -2.88
N LEU A 481 26.55 22.97 -2.79
CA LEU A 481 25.80 22.09 -1.89
C LEU A 481 26.68 21.65 -0.72
N THR A 482 26.08 21.56 0.48
CA THR A 482 26.73 21.05 1.69
C THR A 482 26.31 19.61 1.91
N LEU A 483 27.27 18.69 1.95
CA LEU A 483 27.06 17.25 2.08
C LEU A 483 27.67 16.74 3.39
N PHE A 484 27.26 15.54 3.80
CA PHE A 484 27.75 14.86 5.00
C PHE A 484 28.36 13.50 4.70
N TYR A 485 27.83 12.79 3.70
CA TYR A 485 28.26 11.43 3.36
C TYR A 485 29.32 11.43 2.27
N GLN A 486 30.36 10.60 2.42
CA GLN A 486 31.46 10.43 1.47
C GLN A 486 31.23 9.14 0.69
N GLU A 487 30.14 9.11 -0.07
CA GLU A 487 29.57 7.92 -0.69
C GLU A 487 29.12 8.19 -2.14
N PRO A 488 28.67 7.19 -2.89
CA PRO A 488 28.07 7.41 -4.19
C PRO A 488 26.78 8.21 -4.11
N TYR A 489 26.66 9.21 -4.96
CA TYR A 489 25.43 9.98 -5.19
C TYR A 489 24.98 9.80 -6.63
N GLU A 490 23.68 9.63 -6.85
CA GLU A 490 23.07 9.84 -8.15
C GLU A 490 22.91 11.34 -8.36
N ILE A 491 23.38 11.85 -9.50
CA ILE A 491 23.44 13.27 -9.85
C ILE A 491 22.51 13.52 -11.02
N TYR A 492 21.52 14.35 -10.85
CA TYR A 492 20.64 14.82 -11.91
C TYR A 492 20.83 16.31 -12.08
N THR A 493 21.00 16.76 -13.33
CA THR A 493 21.14 18.19 -13.64
C THR A 493 20.38 18.50 -14.92
N GLY A 494 19.55 19.54 -14.89
CA GLY A 494 18.73 19.88 -16.05
C GLY A 494 18.24 21.31 -16.04
N LYS A 495 17.82 21.76 -17.21
CA LYS A 495 17.11 23.00 -17.44
C LYS A 495 16.31 22.90 -18.73
N TRP A 496 15.06 23.38 -18.72
CA TRP A 496 14.27 23.43 -19.95
C TRP A 496 14.99 24.17 -21.08
N GLY A 497 15.08 23.53 -22.23
CA GLY A 497 15.90 23.97 -23.37
C GLY A 497 17.25 23.25 -23.48
N TYR A 498 17.50 22.29 -22.58
CA TYR A 498 18.65 21.40 -22.61
C TYR A 498 18.20 19.96 -22.35
N MET A 499 18.98 19.00 -22.84
CA MET A 499 18.81 17.59 -22.49
C MET A 499 19.24 17.36 -21.04
N PRO A 500 18.49 16.57 -20.24
CA PRO A 500 18.88 16.25 -18.88
C PRO A 500 20.21 15.49 -18.84
N TYR A 501 20.94 15.68 -17.76
CA TYR A 501 22.19 14.99 -17.46
C TYR A 501 22.02 14.16 -16.20
N CYS A 502 22.44 12.90 -16.27
CA CYS A 502 22.54 12.04 -15.10
C CYS A 502 23.90 11.33 -15.02
N SER A 503 24.32 11.04 -13.80
CA SER A 503 25.51 10.25 -13.52
C SER A 503 25.51 9.75 -12.08
N SER A 504 26.30 8.72 -11.80
CA SER A 504 26.58 8.26 -10.44
C SER A 504 28.05 8.50 -10.12
N GLN A 505 28.34 9.13 -8.97
CA GLN A 505 29.71 9.47 -8.57
C GLN A 505 29.85 9.45 -7.05
N THR A 506 30.96 8.86 -6.57
CA THR A 506 31.38 9.06 -5.18
C THR A 506 31.85 10.49 -4.96
N ILE A 507 31.24 11.19 -4.01
CA ILE A 507 31.55 12.56 -3.65
C ILE A 507 32.16 12.58 -2.24
N ASP A 508 33.33 13.22 -2.11
CA ASP A 508 34.06 13.38 -0.88
C ASP A 508 34.66 14.80 -0.77
N PRO A 509 35.27 15.19 0.36
CA PRO A 509 35.88 16.52 0.52
C PRO A 509 36.96 16.87 -0.51
N SER A 510 37.54 15.89 -1.22
CA SER A 510 38.54 16.11 -2.26
C SER A 510 37.92 16.35 -3.65
N THR A 511 36.65 16.07 -3.83
CA THR A 511 35.92 16.25 -5.11
C THR A 511 35.94 17.72 -5.56
N GLY A 512 35.74 18.64 -4.64
CA GLY A 512 35.82 20.09 -4.86
C GLY A 512 34.78 20.63 -5.83
N VAL A 513 34.98 20.41 -7.13
CA VAL A 513 34.14 20.94 -8.23
C VAL A 513 33.66 19.85 -9.16
N ILE A 514 32.38 19.82 -9.45
CA ILE A 514 31.74 18.97 -10.46
C ILE A 514 31.32 19.85 -11.64
N ASN A 515 31.86 19.58 -12.83
CA ASN A 515 31.54 20.31 -14.05
C ASN A 515 30.51 19.51 -14.84
N VAL A 516 29.36 20.13 -15.16
CA VAL A 516 28.31 19.55 -15.97
C VAL A 516 28.13 20.33 -17.25
N LEU A 517 28.11 19.59 -18.38
CA LEU A 517 27.91 20.13 -19.72
C LEU A 517 26.48 19.71 -20.17
N LEU A 518 25.55 20.66 -20.28
CA LEU A 518 24.23 20.37 -20.81
C LEU A 518 24.18 20.62 -22.32
N GLN A 519 23.68 19.65 -23.06
CA GLN A 519 23.48 19.76 -24.50
C GLN A 519 22.19 20.53 -24.81
N PRO A 520 22.21 21.56 -25.69
CA PRO A 520 20.99 22.22 -26.13
C PRO A 520 20.00 21.23 -26.76
N GLY A 521 18.74 21.31 -26.35
CA GLY A 521 17.67 20.42 -26.77
C GLY A 521 16.50 20.50 -25.80
N TYR A 522 15.42 19.78 -26.07
CA TYR A 522 14.31 19.67 -25.16
C TYR A 522 14.15 18.21 -24.77
N GLY A 523 14.28 17.94 -23.49
CA GLY A 523 14.10 16.62 -22.90
C GLY A 523 13.77 16.74 -21.41
N ASP A 524 13.06 15.77 -20.88
CA ASP A 524 12.76 15.61 -19.47
C ASP A 524 12.55 14.13 -19.13
N ASP A 525 13.29 13.64 -18.12
CA ASP A 525 13.17 12.34 -17.49
C ASP A 525 12.39 12.43 -16.16
N PHE A 526 11.79 13.58 -15.91
CA PHE A 526 10.98 13.93 -14.74
C PHE A 526 11.63 13.76 -13.35
N GLU A 527 12.95 13.53 -13.30
CA GLU A 527 13.69 13.57 -12.04
C GLU A 527 13.78 14.99 -11.46
N LEU A 528 13.70 15.99 -12.32
CA LEU A 528 13.75 17.40 -11.96
C LEU A 528 12.42 18.11 -12.26
N ASP A 529 12.12 19.17 -11.53
CA ASP A 529 11.03 20.07 -11.89
C ASP A 529 11.52 21.06 -12.95
N LEU A 530 11.26 20.78 -14.22
CA LEU A 530 11.62 21.65 -15.35
C LEU A 530 10.48 22.55 -15.81
N GLY A 531 9.40 22.64 -15.04
CA GLY A 531 8.35 23.64 -15.21
C GLY A 531 7.11 23.15 -15.97
N TRP A 532 6.83 21.86 -16.00
CA TRP A 532 5.55 21.36 -16.49
C TRP A 532 4.42 21.84 -15.56
N SER A 533 3.27 22.09 -16.14
CA SER A 533 2.10 22.59 -15.43
C SER A 533 0.91 21.65 -15.54
N ILE A 534 0.14 21.62 -14.47
CA ILE A 534 -1.05 20.76 -14.36
C ILE A 534 -2.28 21.66 -14.28
N ASN A 535 -3.30 21.33 -15.07
CA ASN A 535 -4.62 21.94 -15.02
C ASN A 535 -5.65 20.82 -14.87
N SER A 536 -6.45 20.85 -13.81
CA SER A 536 -7.42 19.81 -13.53
C SER A 536 -8.79 20.36 -13.20
N THR A 537 -9.82 19.65 -13.65
CA THR A 537 -11.21 19.76 -13.19
C THR A 537 -11.66 18.48 -12.51
N ALA A 538 -10.86 17.40 -12.58
CA ALA A 538 -11.13 16.14 -11.90
C ALA A 538 -11.14 16.32 -10.38
N GLN A 539 -11.92 15.50 -9.68
CA GLN A 539 -11.99 15.52 -8.22
C GLN A 539 -10.84 14.72 -7.61
N THR A 540 -10.46 13.61 -8.24
CA THR A 540 -9.36 12.71 -7.86
C THR A 540 -8.45 12.47 -9.07
N GLY A 541 -7.38 11.68 -8.91
CA GLY A 541 -6.50 11.27 -10.00
C GLY A 541 -5.79 12.40 -10.73
N ILE A 542 -5.41 13.47 -10.03
CA ILE A 542 -4.67 14.58 -10.63
C ILE A 542 -3.26 14.13 -10.96
N TRP A 543 -2.70 14.59 -12.10
CA TRP A 543 -1.32 14.29 -12.44
C TRP A 543 -0.34 14.64 -11.30
N GLU A 544 0.51 13.69 -10.94
CA GLU A 544 1.55 13.85 -9.95
C GLU A 544 2.90 13.40 -10.51
N ARG A 545 3.98 14.09 -10.11
CA ARG A 545 5.35 13.73 -10.48
C ARG A 545 6.05 13.04 -9.32
N GLY A 546 6.53 11.83 -9.53
CA GLY A 546 7.25 11.07 -8.51
C GLY A 546 7.56 9.64 -8.93
N VAL A 547 8.06 8.88 -8.00
CA VAL A 547 8.20 7.43 -8.16
C VAL A 547 6.81 6.82 -8.17
N PRO A 548 6.44 6.04 -9.19
CA PRO A 548 5.09 5.47 -9.26
C PRO A 548 4.87 4.46 -8.13
N ASN A 549 3.72 4.57 -7.46
CA ASN A 549 3.26 3.57 -6.50
C ASN A 549 2.51 2.47 -7.25
N ALA A 550 3.14 1.29 -7.33
CA ALA A 550 2.56 0.15 -8.02
C ALA A 550 1.31 -0.37 -7.30
N THR A 551 0.21 -0.52 -8.03
CA THR A 551 -1.01 -1.12 -7.49
C THR A 551 -1.05 -2.64 -7.73
N SER A 552 -1.63 -3.39 -6.81
CA SER A 552 -1.81 -4.85 -6.97
C SER A 552 -2.73 -5.22 -8.13
N SER A 553 -3.65 -4.33 -8.48
CA SER A 553 -4.54 -4.47 -9.64
C SER A 553 -3.83 -4.26 -10.98
N GLY A 554 -2.62 -3.65 -10.99
CA GLY A 554 -1.90 -3.28 -12.20
C GLY A 554 -2.50 -2.06 -12.91
N SER A 555 -3.34 -1.26 -12.24
CA SER A 555 -3.94 -0.04 -12.78
C SER A 555 -2.91 1.07 -13.00
N THR A 556 -1.81 1.06 -12.23
CA THR A 556 -0.66 1.96 -12.39
C THR A 556 0.56 1.23 -12.95
N VAL A 557 1.53 1.97 -13.49
CA VAL A 557 2.81 1.39 -13.91
C VAL A 557 3.57 0.84 -12.70
N GLN A 558 4.19 -0.33 -12.87
CA GLN A 558 4.89 -1.02 -11.77
C GLN A 558 6.24 -0.36 -11.42
N ALA A 559 6.78 0.42 -12.31
CA ALA A 559 8.04 1.15 -12.16
C ALA A 559 8.14 2.21 -13.27
N ASP A 560 9.07 3.09 -13.11
CA ASP A 560 9.54 4.01 -14.11
C ASP A 560 10.00 3.32 -15.40
N VAL A 561 10.17 4.06 -16.50
CA VAL A 561 10.72 3.47 -17.73
C VAL A 561 12.14 2.98 -17.49
N PRO A 562 12.50 1.75 -17.93
CA PRO A 562 13.79 1.16 -17.59
C PRO A 562 14.95 1.63 -18.50
N TRP A 563 14.76 2.62 -19.37
CA TRP A 563 15.73 3.06 -20.36
C TRP A 563 16.10 4.55 -20.29
N ASP A 564 15.59 5.28 -19.35
CA ASP A 564 16.01 6.64 -19.02
C ASP A 564 16.83 6.69 -17.72
N CYS A 565 16.90 7.85 -17.08
CA CYS A 565 17.62 8.04 -15.84
C CYS A 565 16.66 8.31 -14.71
N GLY A 566 16.77 7.53 -13.65
CA GLY A 566 16.02 7.81 -12.43
C GLY A 566 14.92 6.81 -12.12
N SER A 567 13.89 7.30 -11.48
CA SER A 567 12.77 6.50 -10.99
C SER A 567 11.46 7.28 -10.97
N SER A 568 11.46 8.53 -11.45
CA SER A 568 10.32 9.45 -11.35
C SER A 568 9.68 9.68 -12.72
N CYS A 569 8.37 9.52 -12.78
CA CYS A 569 7.55 9.83 -13.95
C CYS A 569 6.36 10.73 -13.55
N TYR A 570 5.46 11.04 -14.47
CA TYR A 570 4.13 11.52 -14.16
C TYR A 570 3.13 10.38 -14.18
N VAL A 571 2.32 10.28 -13.13
CA VAL A 571 1.17 9.35 -13.03
C VAL A 571 -0.07 10.13 -12.58
N THR A 572 -1.25 9.61 -12.87
CA THR A 572 -2.50 10.09 -12.30
C THR A 572 -2.71 9.40 -10.96
N GLY A 573 -2.97 10.17 -9.90
CA GLY A 573 -3.02 9.66 -8.54
C GLY A 573 -1.74 8.89 -8.16
N ASN A 574 -1.17 9.16 -7.03
CA ASN A 574 0.06 8.45 -6.60
C ASN A 574 0.09 8.20 -5.09
N ASP A 575 -1.07 8.15 -4.43
CA ASP A 575 -1.15 7.87 -3.00
C ASP A 575 -1.09 6.35 -2.76
N ALA A 576 0.00 5.89 -2.15
CA ALA A 576 0.22 4.47 -1.82
C ALA A 576 -0.80 3.90 -0.80
N ASN A 577 -1.56 4.77 -0.11
CA ASN A 577 -2.50 4.37 0.93
C ASN A 577 -3.95 4.35 0.44
N LEU A 578 -4.23 4.82 -0.77
CA LEU A 578 -5.56 4.81 -1.35
C LEU A 578 -5.74 3.59 -2.26
N HIS A 579 -6.95 3.04 -2.23
CA HIS A 579 -7.34 2.05 -3.23
C HIS A 579 -7.44 2.74 -4.61
N PRO A 580 -7.09 2.07 -5.72
CA PRO A 580 -7.17 2.67 -7.06
C PRO A 580 -8.52 3.32 -7.39
N ASP A 581 -9.64 2.79 -6.88
CA ASP A 581 -10.99 3.36 -7.06
C ASP A 581 -11.18 4.74 -6.38
N PHE A 582 -10.24 5.18 -5.52
CA PHE A 582 -10.33 6.46 -4.80
C PHE A 582 -9.27 7.47 -5.21
N ASP A 583 -8.29 7.06 -6.01
CA ASP A 583 -7.18 7.89 -6.46
C ASP A 583 -7.08 7.98 -7.99
N ASP A 584 -7.95 7.30 -8.73
CA ASP A 584 -8.03 7.40 -10.18
C ASP A 584 -8.74 8.69 -10.64
N VAL A 585 -8.74 8.94 -11.94
CA VAL A 585 -9.33 10.16 -12.50
C VAL A 585 -10.84 10.09 -12.49
N ASP A 586 -11.48 10.91 -11.66
CA ASP A 586 -12.94 10.98 -11.53
C ASP A 586 -13.52 12.37 -11.80
N GLN A 587 -14.73 12.39 -12.38
CA GLN A 587 -15.63 13.54 -12.50
C GLN A 587 -14.97 14.77 -13.12
N GLY A 588 -14.16 14.58 -14.17
CA GLY A 588 -13.54 15.68 -14.89
C GLY A 588 -12.34 15.26 -15.74
N ASN A 589 -11.40 16.17 -15.88
CA ASN A 589 -10.16 15.89 -16.61
C ASN A 589 -8.96 16.48 -15.90
N THR A 590 -7.79 15.85 -16.12
CA THR A 590 -6.51 16.40 -15.71
C THR A 590 -5.58 16.49 -16.92
N VAL A 591 -4.86 17.60 -17.03
CA VAL A 591 -4.04 17.97 -18.19
C VAL A 591 -2.63 18.31 -17.74
N LEU A 592 -1.66 17.56 -18.19
CA LEU A 592 -0.23 17.85 -18.03
C LEU A 592 0.27 18.62 -19.26
N VAL A 593 0.92 19.77 -19.08
CA VAL A 593 1.35 20.67 -20.17
C VAL A 593 2.83 21.01 -20.04
N SER A 594 3.60 20.79 -21.11
CA SER A 594 5.02 21.18 -21.14
C SER A 594 5.21 22.71 -21.12
N PRO A 595 6.36 23.21 -20.67
CA PRO A 595 6.77 24.57 -21.02
C PRO A 595 6.90 24.77 -22.54
N PRO A 596 6.85 26.03 -23.04
CA PRO A 596 6.97 26.27 -24.47
C PRO A 596 8.38 25.93 -25.01
N MET A 597 8.43 25.44 -26.26
CA MET A 597 9.61 25.05 -26.99
C MET A 597 9.77 25.85 -28.28
N ASP A 598 10.94 26.40 -28.52
CA ASP A 598 11.28 26.98 -29.82
C ASP A 598 11.86 25.89 -30.76
N LEU A 599 11.04 25.42 -31.68
CA LEU A 599 11.41 24.41 -32.67
C LEU A 599 11.64 24.98 -34.07
N THR A 600 11.67 26.34 -34.23
CA THR A 600 11.77 26.99 -35.53
C THR A 600 13.06 26.66 -36.32
N GLY A 601 14.11 26.24 -35.62
CA GLY A 601 15.39 25.81 -36.23
C GLY A 601 15.41 24.38 -36.73
N LEU A 602 14.36 23.57 -36.44
CA LEU A 602 14.32 22.16 -36.75
C LEU A 602 13.60 21.92 -38.09
N THR A 603 14.17 21.03 -38.91
CA THR A 603 13.62 20.71 -40.24
C THR A 603 12.61 19.57 -40.24
N ASN A 604 12.75 18.64 -39.31
CA ASN A 604 11.87 17.50 -39.15
C ASN A 604 11.75 17.09 -37.67
N PRO A 605 11.15 17.97 -36.82
CA PRO A 605 11.04 17.69 -35.39
C PRO A 605 10.04 16.55 -35.12
N HIS A 606 10.43 15.68 -34.16
CA HIS A 606 9.59 14.63 -33.61
C HIS A 606 9.49 14.82 -32.11
N PHE A 607 8.30 14.57 -31.56
CA PHE A 607 8.12 14.34 -30.14
C PHE A 607 8.25 12.85 -29.86
N ASN A 608 9.11 12.55 -28.89
CA ASN A 608 9.35 11.20 -28.39
C ASN A 608 8.93 11.18 -26.92
N TYR A 609 8.24 10.11 -26.51
CA TYR A 609 7.77 9.95 -25.14
C TYR A 609 7.36 8.50 -24.87
N ALA A 610 7.34 8.12 -23.60
CA ALA A 610 6.67 6.92 -23.13
C ALA A 610 5.31 7.31 -22.51
N ARG A 611 4.30 6.48 -22.70
CA ARG A 611 2.99 6.62 -22.09
C ARG A 611 2.44 5.29 -21.62
N GLY A 612 1.75 5.31 -20.49
CA GLY A 612 0.91 4.24 -19.99
C GLY A 612 -0.55 4.69 -19.97
N TYR A 613 -1.47 3.75 -20.08
CA TYR A 613 -2.89 4.00 -19.90
C TYR A 613 -3.59 2.73 -19.44
N TYR A 614 -4.47 2.88 -18.47
CA TYR A 614 -5.33 1.83 -17.96
C TYR A 614 -6.76 2.36 -17.86
N ASN A 615 -7.70 1.52 -18.25
CA ASN A 615 -9.11 1.76 -18.01
C ASN A 615 -9.76 0.39 -17.79
N PHE A 616 -10.31 0.21 -16.59
CA PHE A 616 -11.06 -0.97 -16.21
C PHE A 616 -12.50 -0.58 -15.90
N TYR A 617 -13.45 -1.32 -16.40
CA TYR A 617 -14.85 -1.05 -16.20
C TYR A 617 -15.57 -2.27 -15.60
N GLY A 618 -16.63 -1.97 -14.83
CA GLY A 618 -17.64 -2.94 -14.50
C GLY A 618 -18.52 -3.30 -15.73
N PRO A 619 -19.82 -3.51 -15.60
CA PRO A 619 -20.69 -3.93 -16.70
C PRO A 619 -21.07 -2.84 -17.72
N GLN A 620 -20.45 -1.67 -17.73
CA GLN A 620 -20.78 -0.55 -18.62
C GLN A 620 -19.74 -0.34 -19.75
N LEU A 621 -20.11 0.44 -20.78
CA LEU A 621 -19.22 0.76 -21.90
C LEU A 621 -18.15 1.78 -21.47
N VAL A 622 -16.91 1.51 -21.84
CA VAL A 622 -15.77 2.41 -21.63
C VAL A 622 -15.67 3.38 -22.78
N ASP A 623 -15.63 4.68 -22.51
CA ASP A 623 -15.45 5.73 -23.51
C ASP A 623 -14.35 6.75 -23.19
N ASP A 624 -13.69 6.62 -22.03
CA ASP A 624 -12.56 7.43 -21.64
C ASP A 624 -11.34 7.21 -22.51
N THR A 625 -10.55 8.22 -22.64
CA THR A 625 -9.41 8.20 -23.56
C THR A 625 -8.24 9.02 -23.02
N LEU A 626 -7.03 8.49 -23.18
CA LEU A 626 -5.81 9.29 -23.08
C LEU A 626 -5.53 9.97 -24.40
N LYS A 627 -5.43 11.30 -24.41
CA LYS A 627 -5.15 12.12 -25.60
C LYS A 627 -3.84 12.87 -25.43
N ILE A 628 -3.00 12.81 -26.45
CA ILE A 628 -1.78 13.61 -26.53
C ILE A 628 -1.99 14.69 -27.60
N LEU A 629 -1.93 15.94 -27.19
CA LEU A 629 -2.16 17.09 -28.05
C LEU A 629 -0.84 17.84 -28.29
N VAL A 630 -0.71 18.43 -29.46
CA VAL A 630 0.38 19.38 -29.77
C VAL A 630 -0.20 20.74 -30.11
N SER A 631 0.38 21.79 -29.51
CA SER A 631 0.01 23.18 -29.75
C SER A 631 1.20 23.94 -30.33
N ASN A 632 0.92 24.92 -31.23
CA ASN A 632 1.92 25.87 -31.71
C ASN A 632 1.69 27.30 -31.19
N GLY A 633 0.90 27.42 -30.11
CA GLY A 633 0.51 28.71 -29.52
C GLY A 633 -0.72 29.36 -30.15
N SER A 634 -1.14 28.92 -31.34
CA SER A 634 -2.34 29.44 -32.03
C SER A 634 -3.34 28.35 -32.42
N GLN A 635 -2.89 27.13 -32.59
CA GLN A 635 -3.67 25.96 -32.93
C GLN A 635 -3.24 24.80 -32.05
N THR A 636 -4.21 23.95 -31.68
CA THR A 636 -3.95 22.70 -30.97
C THR A 636 -4.57 21.56 -31.76
N VAL A 637 -3.83 20.49 -31.98
CA VAL A 637 -4.28 19.31 -32.73
C VAL A 637 -3.99 18.03 -31.96
N LEU A 638 -4.83 17.03 -32.18
CA LEU A 638 -4.61 15.67 -31.64
C LEU A 638 -3.41 15.05 -32.36
N MET A 639 -2.44 14.58 -31.58
CA MET A 639 -1.23 13.95 -32.08
C MET A 639 -1.24 12.43 -31.87
N ASP A 640 -1.73 11.97 -30.72
CA ASP A 640 -1.85 10.56 -30.36
C ASP A 640 -3.07 10.35 -29.46
N GLN A 641 -3.64 9.14 -29.47
CA GLN A 641 -4.78 8.78 -28.65
C GLN A 641 -4.74 7.28 -28.31
N VAL A 642 -5.06 6.96 -27.07
CA VAL A 642 -5.33 5.60 -26.63
C VAL A 642 -6.82 5.47 -26.32
N VAL A 643 -7.45 4.42 -26.82
CA VAL A 643 -8.87 4.12 -26.58
C VAL A 643 -8.99 2.68 -26.06
N PRO A 644 -9.94 2.40 -25.16
CA PRO A 644 -10.25 1.03 -24.72
C PRO A 644 -10.74 0.14 -25.88
N PRO A 645 -10.70 -1.22 -25.75
CA PRO A 645 -10.27 -1.99 -24.60
C PRO A 645 -8.74 -2.17 -24.54
N LEU A 646 -8.20 -2.23 -23.35
CA LEU A 646 -6.79 -2.44 -23.06
C LEU A 646 -6.56 -3.77 -22.34
N GLY A 647 -5.29 -4.11 -22.12
CA GLY A 647 -4.89 -5.32 -21.40
C GLY A 647 -5.19 -5.26 -19.89
N ASP A 648 -4.89 -6.37 -19.21
CA ASP A 648 -5.18 -6.55 -17.79
C ASP A 648 -4.29 -5.69 -16.85
N SER A 649 -3.31 -4.93 -17.38
CA SER A 649 -2.43 -4.05 -16.60
C SER A 649 -1.84 -2.95 -17.45
N MET A 650 -1.52 -1.79 -16.83
CA MET A 650 -0.83 -0.69 -17.48
C MET A 650 0.59 -1.09 -17.89
N GLN A 651 0.98 -0.75 -19.12
CA GLN A 651 2.31 -0.98 -19.65
C GLN A 651 2.84 0.27 -20.34
N TRP A 652 4.15 0.51 -20.24
CA TRP A 652 4.80 1.57 -20.97
C TRP A 652 4.82 1.32 -22.47
N GLU A 653 4.37 2.28 -23.25
CA GLU A 653 4.42 2.28 -24.70
C GLU A 653 5.20 3.49 -25.22
N TYR A 654 6.33 3.26 -25.88
CA TYR A 654 7.14 4.32 -26.50
C TYR A 654 6.52 4.82 -27.81
N LYS A 655 6.54 6.14 -28.01
CA LYS A 655 6.06 6.83 -29.22
C LYS A 655 7.13 7.78 -29.77
N SER A 656 7.18 7.89 -31.11
CA SER A 656 7.98 8.88 -31.83
C SER A 656 7.12 9.43 -32.98
N ILE A 657 6.70 10.67 -32.86
CA ILE A 657 5.71 11.26 -33.79
C ILE A 657 6.27 12.50 -34.46
N ALA A 658 6.28 12.52 -35.81
CA ALA A 658 6.69 13.65 -36.61
C ALA A 658 5.67 14.81 -36.49
N LEU A 659 6.14 16.00 -36.20
CA LEU A 659 5.28 17.18 -36.10
C LEU A 659 4.98 17.81 -37.49
N ASN A 660 5.84 17.57 -38.48
CA ASN A 660 5.63 18.03 -39.85
C ASN A 660 4.35 17.45 -40.44
N GLY A 661 3.47 18.32 -40.90
CA GLY A 661 2.18 17.97 -41.48
C GLY A 661 1.03 17.97 -40.49
N LEU A 662 1.28 18.02 -39.18
CA LEU A 662 0.25 18.21 -38.15
C LEU A 662 -0.14 19.69 -38.04
N LEU A 663 0.86 20.54 -37.81
CA LEU A 663 0.69 22.00 -37.69
C LEU A 663 2.00 22.71 -38.01
N PRO A 664 1.96 24.05 -38.28
CA PRO A 664 3.18 24.86 -38.51
C PRO A 664 4.06 24.90 -37.26
N ILE A 665 5.34 24.69 -37.46
CA ILE A 665 6.34 24.76 -36.39
C ILE A 665 6.60 26.22 -36.01
N THR A 666 6.60 26.50 -34.70
CA THR A 666 6.77 27.85 -34.13
C THR A 666 7.78 27.83 -32.96
N SER A 667 8.02 29.01 -32.39
CA SER A 667 8.80 29.19 -31.16
C SER A 667 8.00 28.94 -29.86
N THR A 668 6.74 28.53 -29.97
CA THR A 668 5.84 28.31 -28.84
C THR A 668 5.14 26.94 -28.91
N MET A 669 5.90 25.92 -29.36
CA MET A 669 5.38 24.55 -29.39
C MET A 669 5.21 24.00 -27.98
N GLN A 670 4.14 23.28 -27.73
CA GLN A 670 3.87 22.59 -26.46
C GLN A 670 3.22 21.23 -26.71
N ILE A 671 3.50 20.28 -25.85
CA ILE A 671 2.75 19.03 -25.75
C ILE A 671 1.81 19.10 -24.54
N SER A 672 0.62 18.52 -24.66
CA SER A 672 -0.33 18.36 -23.56
C SER A 672 -0.81 16.91 -23.51
N VAL A 673 -0.79 16.33 -22.31
CA VAL A 673 -1.29 14.99 -22.02
C VAL A 673 -2.60 15.14 -21.27
N VAL A 674 -3.69 14.70 -21.86
CA VAL A 674 -5.06 14.88 -21.36
C VAL A 674 -5.68 13.52 -21.07
N ILE A 675 -6.12 13.34 -19.86
CA ILE A 675 -6.95 12.19 -19.46
C ILE A 675 -8.25 12.73 -18.85
N SER A 676 -9.35 12.08 -19.11
CA SER A 676 -10.65 12.45 -18.60
C SER A 676 -11.49 11.24 -18.29
N ASP A 677 -12.21 11.36 -17.18
CA ASP A 677 -13.34 10.55 -16.81
C ASP A 677 -14.47 11.52 -16.41
N GLU A 678 -15.57 11.55 -17.17
CA GLU A 678 -16.68 12.49 -16.92
C GLU A 678 -17.87 11.79 -16.23
N ASP A 679 -17.86 10.47 -16.15
CA ASP A 679 -18.91 9.68 -15.51
C ASP A 679 -18.61 9.45 -14.02
N PRO A 680 -19.61 9.45 -13.13
CA PRO A 680 -19.38 9.21 -11.72
C PRO A 680 -19.19 7.70 -11.42
N ASP A 681 -18.11 7.36 -10.77
CA ASP A 681 -17.90 6.18 -9.91
C ASP A 681 -18.13 4.78 -10.55
N ILE A 682 -17.61 4.48 -11.77
CA ILE A 682 -17.92 3.16 -12.38
C ILE A 682 -16.69 2.45 -12.98
N ASN A 683 -15.58 3.11 -13.14
CA ASN A 683 -14.39 2.57 -13.78
C ASN A 683 -13.10 3.15 -13.15
N ILE A 684 -12.00 2.45 -13.30
CA ILE A 684 -10.68 2.94 -12.89
C ILE A 684 -9.99 3.48 -14.14
N THR A 685 -9.73 4.78 -14.17
CA THR A 685 -9.10 5.48 -15.30
C THR A 685 -7.78 6.10 -14.88
N GLU A 686 -6.66 5.52 -15.35
CA GLU A 686 -5.31 5.88 -14.95
C GLU A 686 -4.39 6.10 -16.15
N ALA A 687 -3.42 7.02 -16.01
CA ALA A 687 -2.39 7.26 -17.02
C ALA A 687 -1.00 7.49 -16.42
N ALA A 688 0.01 7.22 -17.24
CA ALA A 688 1.40 7.50 -16.94
C ALA A 688 2.08 8.16 -18.16
N PHE A 689 3.06 9.05 -17.91
CA PHE A 689 3.80 9.76 -18.96
C PHE A 689 5.24 9.98 -18.54
N ASP A 690 6.18 9.64 -19.47
CA ASP A 690 7.60 9.70 -19.17
C ASP A 690 8.49 9.87 -20.41
N GLU A 691 9.79 10.07 -20.17
CA GLU A 691 10.86 10.11 -21.18
C GLU A 691 10.54 11.03 -22.36
N PHE A 692 10.13 12.28 -22.06
CA PHE A 692 9.85 13.25 -23.13
C PHE A 692 11.13 13.84 -23.70
N TYR A 693 11.29 13.79 -25.04
CA TYR A 693 12.35 14.56 -25.72
C TYR A 693 12.05 14.87 -27.18
N VAL A 694 12.71 15.90 -27.71
CA VAL A 694 12.58 16.34 -29.10
C VAL A 694 13.79 15.88 -29.91
N THR A 695 13.54 15.24 -31.06
CA THR A 695 14.58 14.91 -32.04
C THR A 695 14.35 15.65 -33.36
N ASN A 696 15.40 15.83 -34.14
CA ASN A 696 15.33 16.41 -35.47
C ASN A 696 15.91 15.44 -36.50
N TYR A 697 15.07 14.62 -37.11
CA TYR A 697 15.53 13.67 -38.14
C TYR A 697 15.82 14.39 -39.45
N SER A 698 17.08 14.40 -39.91
CA SER A 698 17.47 15.01 -41.19
C SER A 698 16.82 14.26 -42.36
N VAL A 699 16.01 14.98 -43.19
CA VAL A 699 15.43 14.43 -44.43
C VAL A 699 16.46 14.50 -45.54
N ASN A 700 17.59 13.86 -45.39
CA ASN A 700 18.56 13.71 -46.44
C ASN A 700 18.58 12.29 -46.98
N GLY A 701 17.77 12.09 -48.02
CA GLY A 701 17.94 11.03 -49.03
C GLY A 701 17.48 9.63 -48.60
N LEU A 702 16.46 9.13 -49.35
CA LEU A 702 16.06 7.73 -49.48
C LEU A 702 15.95 6.98 -48.13
N VAL A 703 14.72 6.67 -47.78
CA VAL A 703 14.41 5.70 -46.74
C VAL A 703 15.30 4.48 -46.92
N ALA A 704 16.45 4.46 -46.25
CA ALA A 704 17.04 3.20 -45.84
C ALA A 704 16.04 2.63 -44.88
N LEU A 705 15.35 1.56 -45.28
CA LEU A 705 14.65 0.68 -44.36
C LEU A 705 15.58 0.51 -43.15
N GLN A 706 15.15 0.94 -41.96
CA GLN A 706 15.82 0.56 -40.72
C GLN A 706 15.92 -0.96 -40.78
N GLN A 707 17.08 -1.50 -41.03
CA GLN A 707 17.29 -2.92 -40.95
C GLN A 707 17.14 -3.27 -39.49
N GLU A 708 16.08 -3.98 -39.20
CA GLU A 708 15.79 -4.50 -37.86
C GLU A 708 17.03 -5.31 -37.42
N ILE A 709 17.81 -4.79 -36.47
CA ILE A 709 19.00 -5.47 -35.97
C ILE A 709 18.55 -6.70 -35.21
N LYS A 710 18.86 -7.88 -35.72
CA LYS A 710 18.51 -9.13 -35.05
C LYS A 710 19.66 -9.60 -34.18
N VAL A 711 19.33 -9.95 -32.95
CA VAL A 711 20.29 -10.43 -31.92
C VAL A 711 19.96 -11.89 -31.61
N PHE A 712 20.95 -12.77 -31.78
CA PHE A 712 20.76 -14.19 -31.46
C PHE A 712 22.09 -14.93 -31.17
N PRO A 713 22.07 -15.96 -30.35
CA PRO A 713 20.98 -16.24 -29.40
C PRO A 713 20.86 -15.15 -28.34
N ASN A 714 19.66 -14.89 -27.86
CA ASN A 714 19.39 -14.03 -26.72
C ASN A 714 18.33 -14.73 -25.85
N PRO A 715 18.65 -15.22 -24.65
CA PRO A 715 19.95 -15.14 -23.97
C PRO A 715 21.12 -15.84 -24.68
N ALA A 716 22.32 -15.28 -24.52
CA ALA A 716 23.57 -15.79 -25.11
C ALA A 716 24.37 -16.62 -24.10
N HIS A 717 24.92 -17.78 -24.53
CA HIS A 717 25.75 -18.62 -23.67
C HIS A 717 27.24 -18.47 -23.92
N THR A 718 27.69 -18.62 -25.17
CA THR A 718 29.11 -18.59 -25.55
C THR A 718 29.43 -17.45 -26.52
N GLU A 719 28.49 -17.13 -27.37
CA GLU A 719 28.62 -16.06 -28.37
C GLU A 719 27.26 -15.40 -28.60
N VAL A 720 27.26 -14.16 -29.07
CA VAL A 720 26.10 -13.41 -29.52
C VAL A 720 26.37 -12.80 -30.87
N THR A 721 25.44 -12.93 -31.80
CA THR A 721 25.52 -12.40 -33.16
C THR A 721 24.51 -11.31 -33.38
N PHE A 722 24.96 -10.19 -33.91
CA PHE A 722 24.17 -9.04 -34.31
C PHE A 722 24.15 -8.97 -35.84
N LEU A 723 22.95 -9.09 -36.43
CA LEU A 723 22.74 -8.95 -37.88
C LEU A 723 22.31 -7.51 -38.20
N GLY A 724 23.11 -6.81 -38.98
CA GLY A 724 22.85 -5.45 -39.44
C GLY A 724 23.93 -5.01 -40.39
N SER A 725 23.89 -3.80 -40.94
CA SER A 725 24.96 -3.25 -41.83
C SER A 725 25.91 -2.40 -40.99
N PHE A 726 26.93 -3.03 -40.40
CA PHE A 726 27.87 -2.40 -39.46
C PHE A 726 29.29 -2.20 -40.00
N THR A 727 29.51 -2.39 -41.27
CA THR A 727 30.86 -2.37 -41.83
C THR A 727 31.60 -1.05 -41.57
N ASN A 728 32.73 -1.11 -40.88
CA ASN A 728 33.58 -0.02 -40.41
C ASN A 728 32.98 0.83 -39.28
N GLU A 729 31.93 0.35 -38.59
CA GLU A 729 31.41 1.01 -37.40
C GLU A 729 32.20 0.59 -36.15
N ASP A 730 32.46 1.53 -35.27
CA ASP A 730 33.01 1.24 -33.94
C ASP A 730 31.93 0.62 -33.06
N TYR A 731 32.31 -0.37 -32.25
CA TYR A 731 31.41 -0.92 -31.24
C TYR A 731 32.05 -0.88 -29.85
N ALA A 732 31.19 -0.72 -28.83
CA ALA A 732 31.56 -0.86 -27.43
C ALA A 732 30.42 -1.58 -26.66
N MET A 733 30.81 -2.59 -25.88
CA MET A 733 29.91 -3.36 -25.04
C MET A 733 30.09 -3.00 -23.57
N PHE A 734 28.99 -2.76 -22.88
CA PHE A 734 28.99 -2.39 -21.48
C PHE A 734 28.23 -3.42 -20.66
N ASP A 735 28.65 -3.66 -19.42
CA ASP A 735 27.90 -4.45 -18.44
C ASP A 735 26.80 -3.62 -17.77
N GLY A 736 26.00 -4.26 -16.91
CA GLY A 736 24.91 -3.62 -16.17
C GLY A 736 25.36 -2.51 -15.18
N MET A 737 26.67 -2.36 -14.95
CA MET A 737 27.26 -1.27 -14.15
C MET A 737 27.90 -0.18 -15.03
N GLY A 738 27.66 -0.21 -16.35
CA GLY A 738 28.18 0.77 -17.28
C GLY A 738 29.70 0.64 -17.58
N ARG A 739 30.35 -0.45 -17.16
CA ARG A 739 31.79 -0.68 -17.48
C ARG A 739 31.91 -1.24 -18.89
N CYS A 740 32.77 -0.64 -19.71
CA CYS A 740 33.09 -1.18 -21.01
C CYS A 740 33.86 -2.52 -20.85
N VAL A 741 33.25 -3.60 -21.31
CA VAL A 741 33.79 -4.96 -21.20
C VAL A 741 34.42 -5.46 -22.50
N GLN A 742 34.02 -4.89 -23.63
CA GLN A 742 34.60 -5.20 -24.94
C GLN A 742 34.40 -4.03 -25.93
N GLN A 743 35.36 -3.75 -26.78
CA GLN A 743 35.27 -2.74 -27.84
C GLN A 743 36.07 -3.11 -29.08
N GLY A 744 35.73 -2.55 -30.23
CA GLY A 744 36.41 -2.80 -31.48
C GLY A 744 35.75 -2.13 -32.68
N VAL A 745 36.15 -2.53 -33.87
CA VAL A 745 35.55 -2.08 -35.14
C VAL A 745 34.93 -3.28 -35.84
N CYS A 746 33.72 -3.14 -36.31
CA CYS A 746 33.08 -4.18 -37.11
C CYS A 746 33.56 -4.18 -38.53
N SER A 747 34.12 -5.28 -38.98
CA SER A 747 34.72 -5.39 -40.34
C SER A 747 33.74 -5.99 -41.38
N GLU A 748 32.57 -6.49 -40.94
CA GLU A 748 31.63 -7.21 -41.78
C GLU A 748 30.19 -6.69 -41.54
N GLU A 749 29.23 -7.16 -42.33
CA GLU A 749 27.81 -6.86 -42.16
C GLU A 749 27.19 -7.50 -40.90
N THR A 750 27.93 -8.42 -40.27
CA THR A 750 27.52 -9.08 -39.02
C THR A 750 28.60 -8.94 -37.97
N LEU A 751 28.18 -8.69 -36.72
CA LEU A 751 29.10 -8.68 -35.58
C LEU A 751 28.81 -9.90 -34.69
N THR A 752 29.78 -10.82 -34.57
CA THR A 752 29.72 -11.93 -33.63
C THR A 752 30.73 -11.73 -32.51
N LEU A 753 30.30 -11.71 -31.29
CA LEU A 753 31.13 -11.47 -30.11
C LEU A 753 31.08 -12.68 -29.16
N SER A 754 32.28 -13.09 -28.69
CA SER A 754 32.37 -14.09 -27.63
C SER A 754 31.97 -13.45 -26.31
N VAL A 755 31.07 -14.17 -25.56
CA VAL A 755 30.61 -13.76 -24.25
C VAL A 755 30.94 -14.81 -23.17
N VAL A 756 31.87 -15.74 -23.47
CA VAL A 756 32.24 -16.84 -22.57
C VAL A 756 32.80 -16.33 -21.25
N ASP A 757 33.60 -15.27 -21.28
CA ASP A 757 34.26 -14.71 -20.10
C ASP A 757 33.42 -13.64 -19.39
N LEU A 758 32.19 -13.38 -19.85
CA LEU A 758 31.30 -12.42 -19.24
C LEU A 758 30.44 -13.09 -18.14
N GLU A 759 30.16 -12.34 -17.09
CA GLU A 759 29.26 -12.78 -16.04
C GLU A 759 27.79 -12.80 -16.53
N LYS A 760 26.91 -13.57 -15.86
CA LYS A 760 25.48 -13.57 -16.18
C LYS A 760 24.89 -12.20 -15.92
N GLY A 761 24.11 -11.69 -16.86
CA GLY A 761 23.48 -10.37 -16.71
C GLY A 761 23.06 -9.72 -18.01
N LEU A 762 22.57 -8.49 -17.90
CA LEU A 762 22.22 -7.64 -19.03
C LEU A 762 23.45 -6.90 -19.54
N TYR A 763 23.59 -6.86 -20.87
CA TYR A 763 24.66 -6.15 -21.56
C TYR A 763 24.11 -5.20 -22.61
N LEU A 764 24.76 -4.06 -22.76
CA LEU A 764 24.40 -3.04 -23.74
C LEU A 764 25.56 -2.92 -24.77
N LEU A 765 25.23 -3.11 -26.05
CA LEU A 765 26.14 -2.90 -27.17
C LEU A 765 25.80 -1.61 -27.89
N TYR A 766 26.80 -0.72 -27.99
CA TYR A 766 26.78 0.41 -28.91
C TYR A 766 27.53 0.02 -30.19
N ILE A 767 26.91 0.29 -31.33
CA ILE A 767 27.55 0.08 -32.64
C ILE A 767 27.08 1.18 -33.60
N GLY A 768 27.97 2.09 -33.98
CA GLY A 768 27.60 3.35 -34.63
C GLY A 768 26.58 4.11 -33.77
N ASP A 769 25.45 4.50 -34.38
CA ASP A 769 24.33 5.17 -33.67
C ASP A 769 23.33 4.18 -33.02
N SER A 770 23.57 2.87 -33.10
CA SER A 770 22.64 1.85 -32.63
C SER A 770 22.99 1.40 -31.22
N ARG A 771 21.96 1.22 -30.40
CA ARG A 771 22.03 0.69 -29.02
C ARG A 771 21.25 -0.61 -28.93
N ILE A 772 21.91 -1.68 -28.55
CA ILE A 772 21.36 -3.03 -28.62
C ILE A 772 21.57 -3.73 -27.29
N ARG A 773 20.55 -4.35 -26.77
CA ARG A 773 20.59 -5.10 -25.51
C ARG A 773 20.58 -6.60 -25.76
N PHE A 774 21.28 -7.34 -24.93
CA PHE A 774 21.16 -8.79 -24.88
C PHE A 774 21.45 -9.30 -23.47
N ILE A 775 20.98 -10.50 -23.19
CA ILE A 775 21.17 -11.18 -21.91
C ILE A 775 22.25 -12.25 -22.07
N LYS A 776 23.25 -12.25 -21.18
CA LYS A 776 24.20 -13.36 -20.97
C LYS A 776 23.64 -14.29 -19.91
N ASP A 777 23.42 -15.55 -20.27
CA ASP A 777 22.88 -16.60 -19.39
C ASP A 777 24.01 -17.48 -18.76
#